data_a9e5d2e582c52b8f0777f388fd938dc3
#
_entry.id   a9e5d2e582c52b8f0777f388fd938dc3
#
_cell.length_a   1.000
_cell.length_b   1.000
_cell.length_c   1.000
_cell.angle_alpha   90.00
_cell.angle_beta   90.00
_cell.angle_gamma   90.00
#
_symmetry.space_group_name_H-M   'P 1'
#
loop_
_entity.id
_entity.type
_entity.pdbx_description
1 polymer ?
#
loop_
_entity_poly.entity_id
_entity_poly.type
_entity_poly.pdbx_seq_one_letter_code
_entity_poly.pdbx_strand_id
1 'polypeptide(L)'
;GSEMCIRDSGKYYYINDDGVIWNPGTMPSATETDTYECRHGLGYSRFCSSKNNLKAELLVFVPSDASCEINCLKLKNNSETEKNISLFSYVEFCLWNAVDDASNFQRNLSIGEVEVQGSTIYHKTEYRERRKHYSFFTVNTQVDNYDTNRDAFLGAGNGNAFPEAVCKKKCSNSIASGWYPIAAHQIDLTLLPGEEKEFVFMLGYCENPADDKWEAPGIINKTSAKALIERFNTMEKAMQAFAELKNYWETLLARFAVVSENEHIDRMANIWNQYQCMVTFNMSRSASYYESGTGRGMGFRDSCQDLLGFVHLIPERARERIIDIASTQFPDGSAYHQYQPLTKQGNLDVGSGFNDDPLWLIAAVAAYIKETGDYGILDVQVPFDCKKGTEVPLFEHLEKSFYYTVTHLGPHKLPLIGRADWNDCLNLNCFSSEPGESFQTTGPSEGPVAESVFIAGMFVKYGKEFEELCERTGHTELAKEAGKAVDEMYQAVLDNGWDGEWFLRAYDAQSEKVGSKECEEGKIFIEPQGFCVMAGIGKEEGIAEKALDSVNELLETKYGIMILQPAYTRYHLELGEITSYPPGYKENAGIFCHNNPWISIAETVLGRGNRAFEVYRKICPSYIEEISDIHRTEPYVYSQMIAGADAPGFGEAKNSWLTGTAAWTFINLSQALLGILPGYDGLIVDPCLPETFGDFKVNRHFRGADYHIEIHKPKGVQKGVRWIEVDGERINGNQIPMVNGRNEYHVIVQMG
;
A
#
# COMPACT_ATOMS: atom_id res chain seq x y z
N GLY A 1 1.52 7.96 8.35
CA GLY A 1 1.22 8.68 9.57
C GLY A 1 1.10 10.19 9.42
N SER A 2 1.55 10.76 8.31
CA SER A 2 1.59 12.22 8.12
C SER A 2 0.20 12.86 7.95
N GLU A 3 -0.75 12.17 7.39
CA GLU A 3 -2.07 12.73 7.07
C GLU A 3 -2.96 12.96 8.29
N MET A 4 -2.79 12.19 9.33
CA MET A 4 -3.62 12.26 10.53
C MET A 4 -3.23 13.37 11.49
N CYS A 5 -2.04 13.94 11.34
CA CYS A 5 -1.52 14.97 12.22
C CYS A 5 -1.83 16.40 11.79
N ILE A 6 -2.62 16.59 10.73
CA ILE A 6 -2.57 17.85 9.97
C ILE A 6 -3.43 18.97 10.55
N ARG A 7 -4.50 18.71 11.30
CA ARG A 7 -5.42 19.79 11.64
C ARG A 7 -5.69 20.02 13.11
N ASP A 8 -5.97 18.99 13.89
CA ASP A 8 -6.53 19.15 15.23
C ASP A 8 -5.73 18.46 16.35
N SER A 9 -4.82 17.56 16.00
CA SER A 9 -3.87 16.93 16.91
C SER A 9 -2.51 16.80 16.24
N GLY A 10 -1.43 16.86 17.01
CA GLY A 10 -0.13 16.83 16.38
C GLY A 10 1.04 16.69 17.33
N LYS A 11 2.20 16.68 16.70
CA LYS A 11 3.51 16.71 17.34
C LYS A 11 4.28 17.90 16.78
N TYR A 12 4.63 18.84 17.63
CA TYR A 12 5.23 20.10 17.21
C TYR A 12 6.43 20.48 18.10
N TYR A 13 7.34 21.25 17.49
CA TYR A 13 8.40 21.95 18.18
C TYR A 13 8.25 23.43 17.89
N TYR A 14 8.21 24.26 18.96
CA TYR A 14 8.11 25.72 18.85
C TYR A 14 9.41 26.33 19.33
N ILE A 15 9.89 27.31 18.61
CA ILE A 15 11.02 28.13 19.00
C ILE A 15 10.50 29.54 19.19
N ASN A 16 10.68 30.09 20.40
CA ASN A 16 10.44 31.50 20.67
C ASN A 16 11.78 32.22 20.80
N ASP A 17 12.17 32.95 19.75
CA ASP A 17 13.39 33.76 19.67
C ASP A 17 12.96 35.23 19.82
N ASP A 18 13.06 35.76 21.05
CA ASP A 18 12.72 37.13 21.41
C ASP A 18 11.30 37.58 20.96
N GLY A 19 10.32 36.73 21.13
CA GLY A 19 8.91 36.98 20.77
C GLY A 19 8.53 36.55 19.34
N VAL A 20 9.50 36.19 18.50
CA VAL A 20 9.25 35.58 17.20
C VAL A 20 9.07 34.08 17.38
N ILE A 21 7.86 33.60 17.16
CA ILE A 21 7.50 32.17 17.29
C ILE A 21 7.50 31.53 15.92
N TRP A 22 8.23 30.42 15.79
CA TRP A 22 8.32 29.65 14.56
C TRP A 22 8.56 28.16 14.84
N ASN A 23 8.41 27.33 13.81
CA ASN A 23 8.56 25.86 13.91
C ASN A 23 9.58 25.37 12.88
N PRO A 24 10.42 24.37 13.23
CA PRO A 24 11.35 23.76 12.26
C PRO A 24 10.68 23.20 11.01
N GLY A 25 9.44 22.69 11.14
CA GLY A 25 8.62 22.20 10.04
C GLY A 25 7.62 23.22 9.46
N THR A 26 7.76 24.51 9.78
CA THR A 26 6.89 25.64 9.42
C THR A 26 5.51 25.66 10.08
N MET A 27 4.87 24.53 10.17
CA MET A 27 3.56 24.39 10.84
C MET A 27 3.74 24.05 12.33
N PRO A 28 2.81 24.42 13.22
CA PRO A 28 1.49 25.03 12.94
C PRO A 28 1.48 26.56 12.94
N SER A 29 2.57 27.25 13.34
CA SER A 29 2.56 28.72 13.40
C SER A 29 2.48 29.39 12.02
N ALA A 30 2.89 28.68 10.96
CA ALA A 30 2.98 29.17 9.60
C ALA A 30 3.82 30.48 9.49
N THR A 31 4.70 30.74 10.46
CA THR A 31 5.61 31.88 10.42
C THR A 31 6.61 31.68 9.30
N GLU A 32 6.71 32.67 8.42
CA GLU A 32 7.65 32.63 7.32
C GLU A 32 9.10 32.52 7.85
N THR A 33 9.82 31.52 7.36
CA THR A 33 11.22 31.26 7.67
C THR A 33 12.14 31.89 6.62
N ASP A 34 13.39 32.22 6.99
CA ASP A 34 14.36 32.80 6.05
C ASP A 34 14.82 31.73 5.03
N THR A 35 14.93 30.47 5.48
CA THR A 35 15.18 29.30 4.62
C THR A 35 14.34 28.12 5.12
N TYR A 36 13.90 27.27 4.19
CA TYR A 36 13.22 26.02 4.50
C TYR A 36 13.57 24.94 3.47
N GLU A 37 13.94 23.79 3.96
CA GLU A 37 14.11 22.57 3.16
C GLU A 37 13.52 21.37 3.92
N CYS A 38 12.72 20.56 3.25
CA CYS A 38 12.26 19.28 3.75
C CYS A 38 12.78 18.16 2.84
N ARG A 39 13.39 17.13 3.43
CA ARG A 39 13.84 15.92 2.73
C ARG A 39 13.18 14.70 3.33
N HIS A 40 12.47 13.96 2.50
CA HIS A 40 11.94 12.66 2.86
C HIS A 40 12.85 11.57 2.31
N GLY A 41 13.19 10.60 3.15
CA GLY A 41 13.93 9.42 2.76
C GLY A 41 13.22 8.15 3.21
N LEU A 42 13.91 7.02 3.09
CA LEU A 42 13.38 5.71 3.45
C LEU A 42 13.26 5.56 4.98
N GLY A 43 12.05 5.72 5.49
CA GLY A 43 11.76 5.63 6.93
C GLY A 43 12.16 6.85 7.75
N TYR A 44 12.47 7.99 7.14
CA TYR A 44 12.81 9.21 7.86
C TYR A 44 12.39 10.49 7.13
N SER A 45 12.28 11.58 7.90
CA SER A 45 12.11 12.93 7.37
C SER A 45 13.11 13.88 8.04
N ARG A 46 13.68 14.80 7.28
CA ARG A 46 14.58 15.83 7.78
C ARG A 46 14.06 17.21 7.39
N PHE A 47 13.91 18.09 8.37
CA PHE A 47 13.51 19.47 8.20
C PHE A 47 14.69 20.36 8.56
N CYS A 48 15.08 21.24 7.64
CA CYS A 48 16.13 22.23 7.85
C CYS A 48 15.53 23.62 7.60
N SER A 49 15.56 24.48 8.58
CA SER A 49 14.99 25.82 8.48
C SER A 49 15.82 26.83 9.25
N SER A 50 15.71 28.10 8.91
CA SER A 50 16.33 29.19 9.66
C SER A 50 15.40 30.38 9.79
N LYS A 51 15.52 31.08 10.93
CA LYS A 51 14.86 32.36 11.19
C LYS A 51 15.79 33.24 12.04
N ASN A 52 15.96 34.49 11.64
CA ASN A 52 16.79 35.47 12.39
C ASN A 52 18.20 34.92 12.72
N ASN A 53 18.88 34.27 11.77
CA ASN A 53 20.19 33.64 11.94
C ASN A 53 20.21 32.48 13.00
N LEU A 54 19.08 32.00 13.45
CA LEU A 54 18.97 30.75 14.20
C LEU A 54 18.58 29.63 13.23
N LYS A 55 19.42 28.62 13.10
CA LYS A 55 19.17 27.44 12.26
C LYS A 55 18.66 26.29 13.11
N ALA A 56 17.61 25.59 12.63
CA ALA A 56 17.10 24.36 13.20
C ALA A 56 17.22 23.23 12.18
N GLU A 57 17.69 22.06 12.62
CA GLU A 57 17.66 20.80 11.89
C GLU A 57 16.92 19.76 12.73
N LEU A 58 15.83 19.22 12.20
CA LEU A 58 15.02 18.20 12.84
C LEU A 58 15.01 16.93 11.97
N LEU A 59 15.60 15.86 12.49
CA LEU A 59 15.54 14.51 11.90
C LEU A 59 14.53 13.67 12.68
N VAL A 60 13.56 13.10 11.98
CA VAL A 60 12.50 12.25 12.54
C VAL A 60 12.58 10.88 11.90
N PHE A 61 12.63 9.81 12.71
CA PHE A 61 12.63 8.43 12.22
C PHE A 61 12.13 7.43 13.28
N VAL A 62 11.79 6.22 12.84
CA VAL A 62 11.43 5.09 13.70
C VAL A 62 12.47 3.99 13.48
N PRO A 63 13.16 3.51 14.53
CA PRO A 63 14.04 2.34 14.43
C PRO A 63 13.24 1.10 14.00
N SER A 64 13.86 0.21 13.22
CA SER A 64 13.19 -0.98 12.67
C SER A 64 12.75 -2.00 13.72
N ASP A 65 13.33 -1.98 14.91
CA ASP A 65 13.17 -2.97 15.98
C ASP A 65 12.72 -2.38 17.31
N ALA A 66 12.16 -1.15 17.31
CA ALA A 66 11.71 -0.48 18.51
C ALA A 66 10.39 0.26 18.30
N SER A 67 9.50 0.19 19.29
CA SER A 67 8.20 0.87 19.30
C SER A 67 8.35 2.30 19.82
N CYS A 68 9.23 3.10 19.22
CA CYS A 68 9.40 4.52 19.53
C CYS A 68 9.81 5.30 18.28
N GLU A 69 9.39 6.55 18.23
CA GLU A 69 9.86 7.53 17.26
C GLU A 69 10.96 8.38 17.90
N ILE A 70 12.04 8.60 17.17
CA ILE A 70 13.19 9.40 17.59
C ILE A 70 13.20 10.70 16.79
N ASN A 71 13.34 11.82 17.50
CA ASN A 71 13.44 13.15 16.92
C ASN A 71 14.75 13.79 17.39
N CYS A 72 15.71 13.92 16.47
CA CYS A 72 16.98 14.59 16.72
C CYS A 72 16.88 16.04 16.29
N LEU A 73 16.85 16.97 17.23
CA LEU A 73 16.79 18.40 16.98
C LEU A 73 18.16 19.05 17.26
N LYS A 74 18.67 19.81 16.28
CA LYS A 74 19.87 20.64 16.42
C LYS A 74 19.49 22.10 16.25
N LEU A 75 19.97 22.96 17.14
CA LEU A 75 19.81 24.40 17.08
C LEU A 75 21.17 25.08 17.04
N LYS A 76 21.42 25.91 16.02
CA LYS A 76 22.68 26.61 15.86
C LYS A 76 22.47 28.10 15.70
N ASN A 77 23.19 28.89 16.52
CA ASN A 77 23.22 30.34 16.42
C ASN A 77 24.29 30.78 15.35
N ASN A 78 23.82 31.21 14.20
CA ASN A 78 24.65 31.72 13.11
C ASN A 78 24.81 33.26 13.17
N SER A 79 24.32 33.93 14.23
CA SER A 79 24.51 35.37 14.44
C SER A 79 25.82 35.65 15.16
N GLU A 80 26.23 36.94 15.14
CA GLU A 80 27.40 37.44 15.88
C GLU A 80 27.10 37.78 17.35
N THR A 81 25.84 37.59 17.79
CA THR A 81 25.39 37.92 19.15
C THR A 81 24.82 36.69 19.85
N GLU A 82 24.88 36.72 21.17
CA GLU A 82 24.19 35.72 22.01
C GLU A 82 22.69 35.74 21.76
N LYS A 83 22.06 34.56 21.75
CA LYS A 83 20.62 34.38 21.64
C LYS A 83 20.06 33.69 22.88
N ASN A 84 18.98 34.25 23.42
CA ASN A 84 18.20 33.64 24.51
C ASN A 84 16.85 33.20 23.94
N ILE A 85 16.68 31.89 23.80
CA ILE A 85 15.51 31.29 23.18
C ILE A 85 14.79 30.33 24.14
N SER A 86 13.50 30.16 23.96
CA SER A 86 12.73 29.11 24.61
C SER A 86 12.28 28.10 23.57
N LEU A 87 12.68 26.85 23.77
CA LEU A 87 12.28 25.71 22.96
C LEU A 87 11.11 24.99 23.67
N PHE A 88 10.04 24.71 22.93
CA PHE A 88 8.93 23.92 23.40
C PHE A 88 8.72 22.69 22.52
N SER A 89 8.47 21.55 23.13
CA SER A 89 7.93 20.38 22.45
C SER A 89 6.44 20.23 22.80
N TYR A 90 5.70 19.55 21.93
CA TYR A 90 4.27 19.31 22.12
C TYR A 90 3.85 18.01 21.44
N VAL A 91 3.12 17.15 22.17
CA VAL A 91 2.52 15.90 21.66
C VAL A 91 1.15 15.72 22.27
N GLU A 92 0.14 15.39 21.47
CA GLU A 92 -1.16 14.93 21.94
C GLU A 92 -1.21 13.40 21.99
N PHE A 93 -1.71 12.84 23.07
CA PHE A 93 -1.80 11.40 23.24
C PHE A 93 -3.13 10.84 22.76
N CYS A 94 -3.08 9.75 21.99
CA CYS A 94 -4.22 8.93 21.65
C CYS A 94 -3.83 7.46 21.77
N LEU A 95 -4.43 6.71 22.67
CA LEU A 95 -4.14 5.29 22.89
C LEU A 95 -5.23 4.35 22.39
N TRP A 96 -6.34 4.87 21.85
CA TRP A 96 -7.46 4.05 21.42
C TRP A 96 -8.01 4.47 20.05
N ASN A 97 -8.95 5.38 20.01
CA ASN A 97 -9.67 5.77 18.81
C ASN A 97 -9.64 7.29 18.67
N ALA A 98 -8.87 7.79 17.72
CA ALA A 98 -8.64 9.22 17.54
C ALA A 98 -9.94 9.99 17.22
N VAL A 99 -10.88 9.40 16.48
CA VAL A 99 -12.15 10.06 16.14
C VAL A 99 -13.07 10.13 17.34
N ASP A 100 -13.22 9.01 18.05
CA ASP A 100 -14.06 8.96 19.24
C ASP A 100 -13.47 9.86 20.33
N ASP A 101 -12.15 9.85 20.51
CA ASP A 101 -11.45 10.74 21.46
C ASP A 101 -11.63 12.22 21.09
N ALA A 102 -11.65 12.57 19.80
CA ALA A 102 -11.81 13.95 19.35
C ALA A 102 -13.27 14.43 19.33
N SER A 103 -14.24 13.56 19.10
CA SER A 103 -15.64 13.93 18.85
C SER A 103 -16.59 13.59 19.99
N ASN A 104 -16.26 12.61 20.83
CA ASN A 104 -17.12 12.15 21.92
C ASN A 104 -16.70 12.81 23.24
N PHE A 105 -17.50 13.78 23.71
CA PHE A 105 -17.24 14.48 24.96
C PHE A 105 -16.96 13.56 26.14
N GLN A 106 -17.69 12.46 26.29
CA GLN A 106 -17.52 11.53 27.43
C GLN A 106 -16.17 10.80 27.40
N ARG A 107 -15.57 10.64 26.22
CA ARG A 107 -14.24 10.01 26.07
C ARG A 107 -13.15 10.80 26.77
N ASN A 108 -13.24 12.12 26.79
CA ASN A 108 -12.28 12.98 27.48
C ASN A 108 -12.14 12.65 28.98
N LEU A 109 -13.17 12.06 29.57
CA LEU A 109 -13.13 11.66 30.99
C LEU A 109 -12.46 10.29 31.22
N SER A 110 -12.24 9.52 30.17
CA SER A 110 -11.70 8.15 30.21
C SER A 110 -10.41 7.93 29.43
N ILE A 111 -9.84 8.96 28.78
CA ILE A 111 -8.62 8.83 27.99
C ILE A 111 -7.33 8.76 28.80
N GLY A 112 -7.42 8.80 30.11
CA GLY A 112 -6.31 8.47 30.96
C GLY A 112 -5.72 9.60 31.75
N GLU A 113 -4.62 9.30 32.40
CA GLU A 113 -3.89 10.15 33.29
C GLU A 113 -2.42 10.25 32.88
N VAL A 114 -1.72 11.25 33.35
CA VAL A 114 -0.29 11.41 33.14
C VAL A 114 0.49 11.28 34.44
N GLU A 115 1.73 10.80 34.27
CA GLU A 115 2.75 10.87 35.35
C GLU A 115 3.98 11.57 34.78
N VAL A 116 4.64 12.39 35.58
CA VAL A 116 5.87 13.08 35.20
C VAL A 116 7.02 12.61 36.07
N GLN A 117 8.10 12.17 35.47
CA GLN A 117 9.33 11.78 36.16
C GLN A 117 10.55 12.36 35.42
N GLY A 118 11.13 13.40 36.00
CA GLY A 118 12.21 14.16 35.36
C GLY A 118 11.72 14.78 34.04
N SER A 119 12.39 14.50 32.96
CA SER A 119 12.04 14.96 31.62
C SER A 119 11.13 13.99 30.85
N THR A 120 10.56 12.99 31.50
CA THR A 120 9.67 12.01 30.89
C THR A 120 8.24 12.18 31.39
N ILE A 121 7.32 12.30 30.44
CA ILE A 121 5.87 12.37 30.66
C ILE A 121 5.28 11.06 30.16
N TYR A 122 4.57 10.33 31.04
CA TYR A 122 3.93 9.05 30.75
C TYR A 122 2.42 9.26 30.67
N HIS A 123 1.80 8.73 29.63
CA HIS A 123 0.35 8.68 29.47
C HIS A 123 -0.13 7.23 29.68
N LYS A 124 -1.01 7.02 30.62
CA LYS A 124 -1.59 5.73 31.01
C LYS A 124 -3.11 5.76 30.92
N THR A 125 -3.70 4.60 30.68
CA THR A 125 -5.15 4.46 30.61
C THR A 125 -5.62 3.09 31.11
N GLU A 126 -6.83 3.03 31.64
CA GLU A 126 -7.52 1.80 32.06
C GLU A 126 -8.66 1.43 31.11
N TYR A 127 -8.47 1.60 29.83
CA TYR A 127 -9.45 1.18 28.85
C TYR A 127 -9.73 -0.31 28.92
N ARG A 128 -11.01 -0.69 28.83
CA ARG A 128 -11.44 -2.09 28.91
C ARG A 128 -10.90 -2.96 27.79
N GLU A 129 -10.68 -2.39 26.59
CA GLU A 129 -10.19 -3.11 25.42
C GLU A 129 -8.65 -3.25 25.44
N ARG A 130 -7.95 -2.26 25.97
CA ARG A 130 -6.48 -2.23 26.02
C ARG A 130 -5.97 -1.68 27.33
N ARG A 131 -6.04 -2.49 28.38
CA ARG A 131 -5.71 -2.08 29.75
C ARG A 131 -4.23 -2.08 30.07
N LYS A 132 -3.39 -2.70 29.27
CA LYS A 132 -1.97 -2.96 29.58
C LYS A 132 -0.98 -2.03 28.89
N HIS A 133 -1.42 -1.14 28.04
CA HIS A 133 -0.56 -0.25 27.29
C HIS A 133 -0.44 1.14 27.90
N TYR A 134 0.68 1.79 27.61
CA TYR A 134 0.93 3.19 27.91
C TYR A 134 1.89 3.78 26.90
N SER A 135 1.96 5.12 26.85
CA SER A 135 2.94 5.83 26.03
C SER A 135 3.80 6.75 26.89
N PHE A 136 4.91 7.20 26.33
CA PHE A 136 5.77 8.18 26.96
C PHE A 136 6.33 9.16 25.95
N PHE A 137 6.61 10.38 26.42
CA PHE A 137 7.37 11.37 25.67
C PHE A 137 8.47 11.94 26.55
N THR A 138 9.69 11.98 26.03
CA THR A 138 10.86 12.38 26.82
C THR A 138 11.85 13.18 25.99
N VAL A 139 12.78 13.87 26.64
CA VAL A 139 13.97 14.49 26.05
C VAL A 139 15.20 14.19 26.90
N ASN A 140 16.35 14.12 26.26
CA ASN A 140 17.64 13.74 26.87
C ASN A 140 18.33 14.88 27.66
N THR A 141 17.59 15.90 28.04
CA THR A 141 18.07 17.02 28.89
C THR A 141 17.09 17.32 30.01
N GLN A 142 17.54 18.02 31.00
CA GLN A 142 16.65 18.54 32.04
C GLN A 142 15.75 19.64 31.44
N VAL A 143 14.47 19.59 31.70
CA VAL A 143 13.48 20.59 31.28
C VAL A 143 13.30 21.64 32.39
N ASP A 144 13.06 22.88 32.00
CA ASP A 144 12.80 23.98 32.97
C ASP A 144 11.36 23.90 33.49
N ASN A 145 10.40 23.66 32.61
CA ASN A 145 8.99 23.48 32.96
C ASN A 145 8.35 22.50 31.95
N TYR A 146 7.10 22.12 32.25
CA TYR A 146 6.29 21.25 31.39
C TYR A 146 4.80 21.60 31.53
N ASP A 147 3.98 21.14 30.57
CA ASP A 147 2.53 21.07 30.69
C ASP A 147 2.03 19.71 30.18
N THR A 148 1.05 19.15 30.91
CA THR A 148 0.40 17.91 30.51
C THR A 148 -1.11 18.08 30.25
N ASN A 149 -1.64 19.26 30.56
CA ASN A 149 -3.01 19.65 30.25
C ASN A 149 -3.04 20.55 29.01
N ARG A 150 -3.85 20.19 28.02
CA ARG A 150 -3.93 20.88 26.74
C ARG A 150 -4.35 22.35 26.91
N ASP A 151 -5.38 22.59 27.68
CA ASP A 151 -5.92 23.95 27.88
C ASP A 151 -4.92 24.87 28.62
N ALA A 152 -4.13 24.30 29.53
CA ALA A 152 -3.06 25.05 30.21
C ALA A 152 -1.94 25.46 29.26
N PHE A 153 -1.61 24.61 28.25
CA PHE A 153 -0.58 24.90 27.27
C PHE A 153 -1.07 25.84 26.18
N LEU A 154 -2.22 25.52 25.56
CA LEU A 154 -2.76 26.30 24.43
C LEU A 154 -3.35 27.63 24.87
N GLY A 155 -4.02 27.66 26.03
CA GLY A 155 -4.86 28.77 26.49
C GLY A 155 -6.29 28.68 25.95
N ALA A 156 -7.22 29.25 26.70
CA ALA A 156 -8.64 29.22 26.35
C ALA A 156 -8.92 29.96 25.06
N GLY A 157 -9.45 29.25 24.07
CA GLY A 157 -9.81 29.80 22.76
C GLY A 157 -8.65 29.97 21.77
N ASN A 158 -7.43 29.56 22.14
CA ASN A 158 -6.28 29.55 21.24
C ASN A 158 -6.11 28.17 20.59
N GLY A 159 -5.56 28.16 19.37
CA GLY A 159 -5.19 26.96 18.65
C GLY A 159 -3.69 26.66 18.75
N ASN A 160 -3.27 25.61 18.04
CA ASN A 160 -1.88 25.16 18.01
C ASN A 160 -0.90 26.16 17.37
N ALA A 161 -1.36 27.16 16.58
CA ALA A 161 -0.47 28.09 15.89
C ALA A 161 0.37 28.95 16.87
N PHE A 162 -0.24 29.46 17.90
CA PHE A 162 0.40 30.35 18.91
C PHE A 162 -0.08 30.01 20.30
N PRO A 163 0.38 28.87 20.89
CA PRO A 163 0.00 28.46 22.23
C PRO A 163 0.35 29.54 23.29
N GLU A 164 -0.51 29.71 24.26
CA GLU A 164 -0.32 30.72 25.30
C GLU A 164 1.00 30.51 26.07
N ALA A 165 1.32 29.25 26.42
CA ALA A 165 2.59 28.93 27.09
C ALA A 165 3.82 29.33 26.25
N VAL A 166 3.78 29.13 24.93
CA VAL A 166 4.85 29.51 24.00
C VAL A 166 4.96 31.03 23.89
N CYS A 167 3.82 31.76 23.79
CA CYS A 167 3.78 33.22 23.75
C CYS A 167 4.33 33.84 25.04
N LYS A 168 3.98 33.28 26.19
CA LYS A 168 4.42 33.73 27.50
C LYS A 168 5.81 33.25 27.92
N LYS A 169 6.44 32.40 27.11
CA LYS A 169 7.70 31.69 27.41
C LYS A 169 7.63 30.95 28.75
N LYS A 170 6.50 30.34 29.08
CA LYS A 170 6.33 29.66 30.36
C LYS A 170 5.21 28.64 30.39
N CYS A 171 5.57 27.37 30.60
CA CYS A 171 4.67 26.32 31.04
C CYS A 171 4.31 26.43 32.51
N SER A 172 3.17 25.91 32.90
CA SER A 172 2.60 26.04 34.23
C SER A 172 2.87 24.85 35.17
N ASN A 173 3.52 23.81 34.69
CA ASN A 173 3.69 22.51 35.32
C ASN A 173 2.35 21.81 35.61
N SER A 174 1.40 21.95 34.71
CA SER A 174 0.07 21.34 34.85
C SER A 174 0.14 19.82 34.80
N ILE A 175 -0.74 19.15 35.59
CA ILE A 175 -0.92 17.70 35.55
C ILE A 175 -2.35 17.39 35.11
N ALA A 176 -2.50 16.69 33.99
CA ALA A 176 -3.80 16.24 33.49
C ALA A 176 -4.25 14.95 34.22
N SER A 177 -5.55 14.89 34.49
CA SER A 177 -6.22 13.70 35.00
C SER A 177 -7.54 13.55 34.26
N GLY A 178 -7.58 12.68 33.24
CA GLY A 178 -8.59 12.71 32.19
C GLY A 178 -8.53 14.03 31.43
N TRP A 179 -9.27 14.27 30.43
CA TRP A 179 -9.40 15.58 29.77
C TRP A 179 -8.17 16.09 28.99
N TYR A 180 -8.05 15.69 27.74
CA TYR A 180 -7.03 16.13 26.79
C TYR A 180 -5.58 16.08 27.33
N PRO A 181 -5.06 14.91 27.71
CA PRO A 181 -3.68 14.79 28.14
C PRO A 181 -2.72 15.02 26.98
N ILE A 182 -1.69 15.83 27.23
CA ILE A 182 -0.60 16.14 26.32
C ILE A 182 0.75 15.89 26.98
N ALA A 183 1.82 15.97 26.20
CA ALA A 183 3.16 16.15 26.72
C ALA A 183 3.81 17.37 26.05
N ALA A 184 4.11 18.38 26.86
CA ALA A 184 4.82 19.56 26.44
C ALA A 184 5.98 19.83 27.38
N HIS A 185 7.18 20.05 26.83
CA HIS A 185 8.36 20.47 27.58
C HIS A 185 8.71 21.91 27.25
N GLN A 186 9.28 22.62 28.21
CA GLN A 186 9.94 23.93 28.03
C GLN A 186 11.41 23.79 28.38
N ILE A 187 12.29 24.26 27.48
CA ILE A 187 13.74 24.29 27.64
C ILE A 187 14.21 25.69 27.29
N ASP A 188 14.74 26.43 28.25
CA ASP A 188 15.28 27.76 28.05
C ASP A 188 16.78 27.66 27.76
N LEU A 189 17.23 28.31 26.71
CA LEU A 189 18.57 28.16 26.16
C LEU A 189 19.24 29.50 25.95
N THR A 190 20.53 29.55 26.31
CA THR A 190 21.43 30.58 25.80
C THR A 190 22.37 29.95 24.79
N LEU A 191 22.46 30.51 23.59
CA LEU A 191 23.37 30.09 22.53
C LEU A 191 24.34 31.21 22.21
N LEU A 192 25.63 30.98 22.43
CA LEU A 192 26.70 31.91 22.03
C LEU A 192 26.85 31.97 20.50
N PRO A 193 27.50 32.98 19.92
CA PRO A 193 27.80 33.03 18.48
C PRO A 193 28.49 31.74 17.99
N GLY A 194 27.93 31.10 16.97
CA GLY A 194 28.41 29.82 16.42
C GLY A 194 28.13 28.59 17.24
N GLU A 195 27.55 28.70 18.45
CA GLU A 195 27.22 27.55 19.30
C GLU A 195 26.08 26.76 18.73
N GLU A 196 26.19 25.41 18.87
CA GLU A 196 25.18 24.43 18.50
C GLU A 196 24.78 23.60 19.73
N LYS A 197 23.48 23.37 19.92
CA LYS A 197 22.94 22.44 20.92
C LYS A 197 22.08 21.38 20.28
N GLU A 198 22.19 20.18 20.82
CA GLU A 198 21.53 18.97 20.29
C GLU A 198 20.58 18.38 21.33
N PHE A 199 19.43 17.91 20.85
CA PHE A 199 18.39 17.28 21.67
C PHE A 199 17.91 16.00 21.00
N VAL A 200 17.65 14.97 21.81
CA VAL A 200 16.99 13.74 21.37
C VAL A 200 15.65 13.64 22.12
N PHE A 201 14.58 13.82 21.38
CA PHE A 201 13.23 13.56 21.86
C PHE A 201 12.79 12.17 21.44
N MET A 202 12.01 11.49 22.29
CA MET A 202 11.49 10.16 22.00
C MET A 202 10.01 10.10 22.37
N LEU A 203 9.18 9.66 21.42
CA LEU A 203 7.78 9.28 21.64
C LEU A 203 7.69 7.76 21.55
N GLY A 204 7.37 7.10 22.66
CA GLY A 204 7.36 5.65 22.72
C GLY A 204 6.02 5.06 23.18
N TYR A 205 5.82 3.79 22.80
CA TYR A 205 4.69 2.97 23.15
C TYR A 205 5.17 1.70 23.84
N CYS A 206 4.53 1.33 24.95
CA CYS A 206 4.86 0.13 25.72
C CYS A 206 3.61 -0.63 26.11
N GLU A 207 3.75 -1.97 26.22
CA GLU A 207 2.76 -2.84 26.81
C GLU A 207 3.39 -3.58 27.99
N ASN A 208 2.75 -3.53 29.15
CA ASN A 208 3.11 -4.32 30.31
C ASN A 208 2.23 -5.58 30.37
N PRO A 209 2.70 -6.70 30.96
CA PRO A 209 1.80 -7.80 31.35
C PRO A 209 0.66 -7.27 32.23
N ALA A 210 -0.52 -7.87 32.11
CA ALA A 210 -1.71 -7.39 32.84
C ALA A 210 -1.56 -7.46 34.36
N ASP A 211 -0.80 -8.42 34.85
CA ASP A 211 -0.47 -8.65 36.28
C ASP A 211 0.73 -7.83 36.73
N ASP A 212 1.47 -7.16 35.86
CA ASP A 212 2.65 -6.34 36.15
C ASP A 212 2.52 -4.91 35.58
N LYS A 213 1.29 -4.45 35.41
CA LYS A 213 1.04 -3.09 34.88
C LYS A 213 1.48 -1.99 35.84
N TRP A 214 1.36 -2.20 37.15
CA TRP A 214 1.53 -1.17 38.17
C TRP A 214 2.71 -1.46 39.09
N GLU A 215 3.55 -0.45 39.35
CA GLU A 215 4.59 -0.49 40.41
C GLU A 215 3.95 -0.32 41.79
N ALA A 216 2.90 0.50 41.87
CA ALA A 216 2.10 0.78 43.07
C ALA A 216 0.69 1.22 42.63
N PRO A 217 -0.32 1.30 43.52
CA PRO A 217 -1.65 1.76 43.15
C PRO A 217 -1.62 3.09 42.38
N GLY A 218 -2.09 3.06 41.13
CA GLY A 218 -2.12 4.23 40.24
C GLY A 218 -0.77 4.67 39.63
N ILE A 219 0.33 3.95 39.90
CA ILE A 219 1.66 4.27 39.40
C ILE A 219 2.07 3.19 38.38
N ILE A 220 2.19 3.56 37.09
CA ILE A 220 2.50 2.64 36.00
C ILE A 220 3.92 2.07 36.14
N ASN A 221 4.08 0.78 35.81
CA ASN A 221 5.41 0.17 35.69
C ASN A 221 6.13 0.72 34.47
N LYS A 222 7.27 1.37 34.69
CA LYS A 222 8.03 2.14 33.70
C LYS A 222 9.25 1.36 33.15
N THR A 223 9.43 0.11 33.54
CA THR A 223 10.64 -0.67 33.22
C THR A 223 10.89 -0.73 31.71
N SER A 224 9.87 -1.05 30.91
CA SER A 224 9.98 -1.13 29.44
C SER A 224 10.33 0.22 28.81
N ALA A 225 9.68 1.30 29.25
CA ALA A 225 9.97 2.64 28.74
C ALA A 225 11.38 3.10 29.11
N LYS A 226 11.84 2.86 30.34
CA LYS A 226 13.21 3.19 30.76
C LYS A 226 14.26 2.46 29.93
N ALA A 227 14.04 1.18 29.60
CA ALA A 227 14.93 0.42 28.73
C ALA A 227 15.00 1.02 27.31
N LEU A 228 13.86 1.42 26.71
CA LEU A 228 13.86 2.09 25.43
C LEU A 228 14.56 3.45 25.49
N ILE A 229 14.30 4.24 26.50
CA ILE A 229 14.96 5.55 26.71
C ILE A 229 16.47 5.39 26.80
N GLU A 230 16.96 4.46 27.63
CA GLU A 230 18.39 4.22 27.79
C GLU A 230 19.06 3.78 26.49
N ARG A 231 18.34 3.04 25.65
CA ARG A 231 18.84 2.58 24.36
C ARG A 231 19.16 3.72 23.39
N PHE A 232 18.41 4.84 23.43
CA PHE A 232 18.48 5.90 22.41
C PHE A 232 18.70 7.32 22.98
N ASN A 233 18.98 7.49 24.25
CA ASN A 233 18.97 8.77 24.98
C ASN A 233 20.19 9.69 24.71
N THR A 234 21.06 9.37 23.76
CA THR A 234 22.15 10.26 23.32
C THR A 234 22.12 10.44 21.82
N MET A 235 22.65 11.56 21.34
CA MET A 235 22.76 11.80 19.88
C MET A 235 23.54 10.70 19.18
N GLU A 236 24.63 10.20 19.78
CA GLU A 236 25.41 9.12 19.23
C GLU A 236 24.59 7.84 19.04
N LYS A 237 23.84 7.41 20.07
CA LYS A 237 22.98 6.21 20.01
C LYS A 237 21.83 6.39 19.02
N ALA A 238 21.21 7.57 18.96
CA ALA A 238 20.16 7.88 18.00
C ALA A 238 20.69 7.85 16.55
N MET A 239 21.87 8.42 16.30
CA MET A 239 22.50 8.40 14.97
C MET A 239 22.98 7.01 14.57
N GLN A 240 23.38 6.17 15.51
CA GLN A 240 23.67 4.75 15.25
C GLN A 240 22.39 4.01 14.80
N ALA A 241 21.28 4.19 15.51
CA ALA A 241 19.99 3.59 15.12
C ALA A 241 19.51 4.10 13.75
N PHE A 242 19.77 5.36 13.43
CA PHE A 242 19.48 5.90 12.10
C PHE A 242 20.35 5.26 11.00
N ALA A 243 21.63 5.04 11.27
CA ALA A 243 22.52 4.34 10.33
C ALA A 243 22.07 2.89 10.11
N GLU A 244 21.64 2.19 11.15
CA GLU A 244 21.08 0.84 11.07
C GLU A 244 19.78 0.81 10.24
N LEU A 245 18.87 1.79 10.41
CA LEU A 245 17.68 1.93 9.60
C LEU A 245 18.02 2.12 8.11
N LYS A 246 19.00 2.97 7.80
CA LYS A 246 19.45 3.17 6.41
C LYS A 246 19.99 1.88 5.81
N ASN A 247 20.89 1.19 6.53
CA ASN A 247 21.46 -0.08 6.07
C ASN A 247 20.38 -1.16 5.87
N TYR A 248 19.36 -1.20 6.73
CA TYR A 248 18.23 -2.11 6.56
C TYR A 248 17.53 -1.89 5.21
N TRP A 249 17.20 -0.65 4.87
CA TRP A 249 16.56 -0.33 3.60
C TRP A 249 17.45 -0.58 2.40
N GLU A 250 18.72 -0.19 2.45
CA GLU A 250 19.69 -0.42 1.38
C GLU A 250 19.83 -1.92 1.07
N THR A 251 19.96 -2.75 2.12
CA THR A 251 20.06 -4.21 1.97
C THR A 251 18.76 -4.83 1.42
N LEU A 252 17.61 -4.36 1.91
CA LEU A 252 16.32 -4.91 1.50
C LEU A 252 16.02 -4.59 0.03
N LEU A 253 16.20 -3.34 -0.38
CA LEU A 253 15.91 -2.90 -1.74
C LEU A 253 16.90 -3.45 -2.78
N ALA A 254 18.13 -3.77 -2.37
CA ALA A 254 19.14 -4.40 -3.23
C ALA A 254 18.75 -5.80 -3.73
N ARG A 255 17.68 -6.40 -3.18
CA ARG A 255 17.15 -7.68 -3.68
C ARG A 255 16.64 -7.62 -5.12
N PHE A 256 16.26 -6.43 -5.58
CA PHE A 256 15.97 -6.14 -6.98
C PHE A 256 16.51 -4.76 -7.31
N ALA A 257 17.52 -4.70 -8.16
CA ALA A 257 18.13 -3.43 -8.56
C ALA A 257 18.42 -3.40 -10.07
N VAL A 258 18.17 -2.26 -10.68
CA VAL A 258 18.33 -2.02 -12.12
C VAL A 258 19.34 -0.90 -12.34
N VAL A 259 20.14 -1.03 -13.37
CA VAL A 259 21.02 0.02 -13.87
C VAL A 259 20.79 0.15 -15.37
N SER A 260 20.27 1.28 -15.79
CA SER A 260 19.98 1.59 -17.18
C SER A 260 20.38 3.02 -17.56
N GLU A 261 20.20 3.42 -18.82
CA GLU A 261 20.32 4.82 -19.22
C GLU A 261 19.08 5.67 -18.88
N ASN A 262 18.05 5.06 -18.25
CA ASN A 262 16.77 5.68 -17.93
C ASN A 262 16.64 5.90 -16.42
N GLU A 263 17.06 7.07 -15.94
CA GLU A 263 17.03 7.41 -14.51
C GLU A 263 15.62 7.35 -13.89
N HIS A 264 14.56 7.58 -14.67
CA HIS A 264 13.17 7.47 -14.16
C HIS A 264 12.83 6.03 -13.80
N ILE A 265 13.23 5.06 -14.63
CA ILE A 265 13.04 3.64 -14.36
C ILE A 265 13.89 3.22 -13.15
N ASP A 266 15.17 3.56 -13.15
CA ASP A 266 16.10 3.19 -12.09
C ASP A 266 15.62 3.70 -10.72
N ARG A 267 15.15 4.95 -10.66
CA ARG A 267 14.62 5.58 -9.44
C ARG A 267 13.39 4.85 -8.89
N MET A 268 12.45 4.49 -9.77
CA MET A 268 11.24 3.78 -9.34
C MET A 268 11.54 2.32 -9.01
N ALA A 269 12.25 1.59 -9.86
CA ALA A 269 12.58 0.19 -9.66
C ALA A 269 13.41 -0.06 -8.39
N ASN A 270 14.43 0.78 -8.16
CA ASN A 270 15.40 0.54 -7.09
C ASN A 270 14.94 1.05 -5.73
N ILE A 271 14.05 2.05 -5.69
CA ILE A 271 13.73 2.74 -4.44
C ILE A 271 12.21 2.83 -4.24
N TRP A 272 11.56 3.77 -4.91
CA TRP A 272 10.25 4.26 -4.47
C TRP A 272 9.10 3.28 -4.69
N ASN A 273 9.10 2.51 -5.77
CA ASN A 273 8.04 1.53 -5.99
C ASN A 273 8.12 0.38 -4.97
N GLN A 274 9.33 -0.17 -4.71
CA GLN A 274 9.51 -1.20 -3.69
C GLN A 274 9.18 -0.67 -2.28
N TYR A 275 9.58 0.57 -1.97
CA TYR A 275 9.26 1.21 -0.70
C TYR A 275 7.73 1.34 -0.51
N GLN A 276 7.02 1.79 -1.55
CA GLN A 276 5.56 1.88 -1.48
C GLN A 276 4.90 0.49 -1.38
N CYS A 277 5.41 -0.54 -2.06
CA CYS A 277 4.94 -1.92 -1.88
C CYS A 277 5.08 -2.38 -0.42
N MET A 278 6.21 -2.08 0.23
CA MET A 278 6.42 -2.37 1.65
C MET A 278 5.40 -1.64 2.53
N VAL A 279 5.19 -0.35 2.31
CA VAL A 279 4.22 0.46 3.08
C VAL A 279 2.81 -0.08 2.88
N THR A 280 2.40 -0.32 1.64
CA THR A 280 1.06 -0.82 1.32
C THR A 280 0.80 -2.19 1.93
N PHE A 281 1.76 -3.13 1.82
CA PHE A 281 1.64 -4.45 2.42
C PHE A 281 1.48 -4.39 3.96
N ASN A 282 2.26 -3.53 4.63
CA ASN A 282 2.23 -3.42 6.09
C ASN A 282 0.96 -2.75 6.60
N MET A 283 0.58 -1.65 5.98
CA MET A 283 -0.49 -0.76 6.43
C MET A 283 -1.84 -1.19 5.85
N SER A 284 -1.86 -1.74 4.63
CA SER A 284 -3.09 -1.99 3.87
C SER A 284 -4.01 -0.77 3.88
N ARG A 285 -5.30 -0.90 3.53
CA ARG A 285 -6.26 0.23 3.55
C ARG A 285 -6.84 0.49 4.95
N SER A 286 -6.54 -0.38 5.92
CA SER A 286 -7.10 -0.28 7.28
C SER A 286 -6.33 0.65 8.22
N ALA A 287 -5.13 1.05 7.86
CA ALA A 287 -4.27 1.87 8.73
C ALA A 287 -4.44 3.38 8.50
N SER A 288 -5.07 3.79 7.42
CA SER A 288 -5.35 5.19 7.14
C SER A 288 -6.77 5.55 7.55
N TYR A 289 -6.87 6.30 8.61
CA TYR A 289 -8.13 6.93 9.02
C TYR A 289 -8.70 7.86 7.94
N TYR A 290 -7.83 8.60 7.27
CA TYR A 290 -8.21 9.56 6.24
C TYR A 290 -8.83 8.86 5.01
N GLU A 291 -8.20 7.79 4.53
CA GLU A 291 -8.64 7.10 3.32
C GLU A 291 -9.87 6.20 3.55
N SER A 292 -9.86 5.44 4.65
CA SER A 292 -10.81 4.34 4.85
C SER A 292 -11.78 4.57 6.00
N GLY A 293 -11.61 5.63 6.78
CA GLY A 293 -12.37 5.86 8.01
C GLY A 293 -11.93 4.92 9.14
N THR A 294 -12.74 4.86 10.19
CA THR A 294 -12.49 4.01 11.36
C THR A 294 -13.13 2.64 11.20
N GLY A 295 -12.43 1.61 11.65
CA GLY A 295 -12.97 0.26 11.77
C GLY A 295 -13.01 -0.55 10.48
N ARG A 296 -12.53 -0.04 9.35
CA ARG A 296 -12.39 -0.82 8.13
C ARG A 296 -11.33 -1.90 8.32
N GLY A 297 -11.63 -3.13 7.86
CA GLY A 297 -10.71 -4.24 7.89
C GLY A 297 -9.72 -4.23 6.72
N MET A 298 -8.78 -5.16 6.74
CA MET A 298 -7.93 -5.48 5.59
C MET A 298 -8.72 -6.28 4.57
N GLY A 299 -8.67 -5.87 3.30
CA GLY A 299 -9.34 -6.59 2.22
C GLY A 299 -8.66 -7.93 1.93
N PHE A 300 -9.46 -8.96 1.65
CA PHE A 300 -8.98 -10.27 1.24
C PHE A 300 -8.17 -10.17 -0.07
N ARG A 301 -8.81 -9.68 -1.13
CA ARG A 301 -8.15 -9.50 -2.44
C ARG A 301 -7.04 -8.48 -2.39
N ASP A 302 -7.22 -7.36 -1.66
CA ASP A 302 -6.21 -6.34 -1.51
C ASP A 302 -4.92 -6.89 -0.92
N SER A 303 -5.03 -7.68 0.15
CA SER A 303 -3.87 -8.30 0.79
C SER A 303 -3.17 -9.31 -0.12
N CYS A 304 -3.92 -10.09 -0.91
CA CYS A 304 -3.37 -11.00 -1.90
C CYS A 304 -2.60 -10.24 -3.01
N GLN A 305 -3.14 -9.13 -3.50
CA GLN A 305 -2.51 -8.33 -4.55
C GLN A 305 -1.29 -7.57 -4.04
N ASP A 306 -1.38 -6.96 -2.85
CA ASP A 306 -0.24 -6.26 -2.23
C ASP A 306 0.96 -7.20 -2.02
N LEU A 307 0.67 -8.47 -1.67
CA LEU A 307 1.68 -9.51 -1.52
C LEU A 307 2.47 -9.75 -2.82
N LEU A 308 1.84 -9.64 -3.98
CA LEU A 308 2.53 -9.85 -5.27
C LEU A 308 3.70 -8.89 -5.48
N GLY A 309 3.57 -7.63 -5.01
CA GLY A 309 4.65 -6.64 -5.07
C GLY A 309 5.62 -6.69 -3.88
N PHE A 310 5.36 -7.54 -2.89
CA PHE A 310 6.12 -7.59 -1.63
C PHE A 310 6.92 -8.88 -1.44
N VAL A 311 6.49 -10.00 -2.02
CA VAL A 311 7.01 -11.35 -1.72
C VAL A 311 8.52 -11.48 -1.88
N HIS A 312 9.13 -10.76 -2.81
CA HIS A 312 10.57 -10.76 -3.05
C HIS A 312 11.36 -10.05 -1.93
N LEU A 313 10.72 -9.14 -1.18
CA LEU A 313 11.34 -8.37 -0.10
C LEU A 313 11.48 -9.20 1.18
N ILE A 314 10.38 -9.74 1.70
CA ILE A 314 10.37 -10.54 2.95
C ILE A 314 9.39 -11.71 2.78
N PRO A 315 9.84 -12.82 2.16
CA PRO A 315 8.99 -13.98 1.87
C PRO A 315 8.31 -14.58 3.10
N GLU A 316 8.97 -14.56 4.26
CA GLU A 316 8.46 -15.11 5.51
C GLU A 316 7.17 -14.40 5.95
N ARG A 317 7.14 -13.08 5.83
CA ARG A 317 5.94 -12.28 6.15
C ARG A 317 4.83 -12.46 5.11
N ALA A 318 5.20 -12.67 3.85
CA ALA A 318 4.24 -13.02 2.80
C ALA A 318 3.56 -14.36 3.13
N ARG A 319 4.34 -15.36 3.58
CA ARG A 319 3.83 -16.66 4.02
C ARG A 319 2.83 -16.53 5.17
N GLU A 320 3.16 -15.77 6.20
CA GLU A 320 2.27 -15.51 7.33
C GLU A 320 0.95 -14.87 6.86
N ARG A 321 1.03 -13.88 5.97
CA ARG A 321 -0.15 -13.21 5.42
C ARG A 321 -1.04 -14.15 4.61
N ILE A 322 -0.47 -15.06 3.82
CA ILE A 322 -1.24 -16.08 3.08
C ILE A 322 -2.04 -16.94 4.06
N ILE A 323 -1.43 -17.39 5.15
CA ILE A 323 -2.11 -18.23 6.16
C ILE A 323 -3.23 -17.43 6.84
N ASP A 324 -2.99 -16.18 7.21
CA ASP A 324 -4.01 -15.30 7.81
C ASP A 324 -5.22 -15.12 6.87
N ILE A 325 -4.97 -14.85 5.58
CA ILE A 325 -6.01 -14.66 4.57
C ILE A 325 -6.79 -15.96 4.35
N ALA A 326 -6.11 -17.08 4.13
CA ALA A 326 -6.74 -18.37 3.89
C ALA A 326 -7.63 -18.80 5.06
N SER A 327 -7.26 -18.46 6.31
CA SER A 327 -8.06 -18.76 7.50
C SER A 327 -9.43 -18.07 7.49
N THR A 328 -9.62 -17.02 6.69
CA THR A 328 -10.90 -16.29 6.56
C THR A 328 -11.81 -16.84 5.44
N GLN A 329 -11.36 -17.87 4.73
CA GLN A 329 -12.18 -18.53 3.72
C GLN A 329 -13.27 -19.39 4.36
N PHE A 330 -14.43 -19.49 3.72
CA PHE A 330 -15.51 -20.38 4.14
C PHE A 330 -15.36 -21.78 3.52
N PRO A 331 -16.00 -22.83 4.11
CA PRO A 331 -15.90 -24.19 3.60
C PRO A 331 -16.44 -24.41 2.18
N ASP A 332 -17.28 -23.50 1.67
CA ASP A 332 -17.80 -23.53 0.29
C ASP A 332 -16.82 -22.92 -0.72
N GLY A 333 -15.75 -22.29 -0.25
CA GLY A 333 -14.72 -21.64 -1.07
C GLY A 333 -14.89 -20.12 -1.19
N SER A 334 -16.02 -19.55 -0.77
CA SER A 334 -16.15 -18.09 -0.63
C SER A 334 -15.23 -17.57 0.49
N ALA A 335 -15.07 -16.26 0.60
CA ALA A 335 -14.21 -15.67 1.61
C ALA A 335 -14.85 -14.44 2.25
N TYR A 336 -14.44 -14.10 3.46
CA TYR A 336 -14.73 -12.77 3.99
C TYR A 336 -14.04 -11.73 3.11
N HIS A 337 -14.79 -10.74 2.65
CA HIS A 337 -14.22 -9.65 1.88
C HIS A 337 -13.20 -8.83 2.69
N GLN A 338 -13.39 -8.74 4.01
CA GLN A 338 -12.50 -8.05 4.92
C GLN A 338 -12.29 -8.82 6.23
N TYR A 339 -11.11 -8.67 6.83
CA TYR A 339 -10.79 -9.20 8.15
C TYR A 339 -10.08 -8.13 9.02
N GLN A 340 -10.15 -8.29 10.33
CA GLN A 340 -9.53 -7.36 11.28
C GLN A 340 -8.07 -7.76 11.54
N PRO A 341 -7.10 -6.87 11.32
CA PRO A 341 -5.68 -7.23 11.39
C PRO A 341 -5.20 -7.63 12.79
N LEU A 342 -5.83 -7.11 13.85
CA LEU A 342 -5.44 -7.40 15.23
C LEU A 342 -6.00 -8.73 15.74
N THR A 343 -7.22 -9.07 15.38
CA THR A 343 -7.92 -10.28 15.85
C THR A 343 -7.80 -11.44 14.88
N LYS A 344 -7.44 -11.16 13.63
CA LYS A 344 -7.42 -12.12 12.53
C LYS A 344 -8.78 -12.73 12.22
N GLN A 345 -9.86 -12.06 12.61
CA GLN A 345 -11.24 -12.52 12.39
C GLN A 345 -11.85 -11.81 11.18
N GLY A 346 -12.69 -12.53 10.43
CA GLY A 346 -13.47 -11.97 9.33
C GLY A 346 -14.47 -10.90 9.82
N ASN A 347 -14.76 -9.93 8.96
CA ASN A 347 -15.77 -8.91 9.23
C ASN A 347 -17.16 -9.43 8.86
N LEU A 348 -17.97 -9.75 9.86
CA LEU A 348 -19.32 -10.29 9.69
C LEU A 348 -20.30 -9.29 9.05
N ASP A 349 -20.10 -7.99 9.24
CA ASP A 349 -21.00 -6.97 8.69
C ASP A 349 -20.92 -6.88 7.17
N VAL A 350 -19.72 -7.06 6.61
CA VAL A 350 -19.50 -7.13 5.16
C VAL A 350 -19.74 -8.55 4.64
N GLY A 351 -19.26 -9.57 5.34
CA GLY A 351 -19.42 -10.97 4.98
C GLY A 351 -18.66 -11.38 3.74
N SER A 352 -19.30 -12.21 2.91
CA SER A 352 -18.79 -12.72 1.61
C SER A 352 -19.62 -12.18 0.43
N GLY A 353 -19.40 -12.76 -0.74
CA GLY A 353 -20.21 -12.49 -1.94
C GLY A 353 -19.49 -11.65 -2.99
N PHE A 354 -18.22 -11.32 -2.80
CA PHE A 354 -17.35 -10.77 -3.84
C PHE A 354 -16.67 -11.94 -4.54
N ASN A 355 -17.19 -12.33 -5.70
CA ASN A 355 -16.90 -13.66 -6.27
C ASN A 355 -15.53 -13.75 -6.96
N ASP A 356 -14.78 -12.66 -7.07
CA ASP A 356 -13.38 -12.65 -7.45
C ASP A 356 -12.42 -12.97 -6.29
N ASP A 357 -12.82 -12.70 -5.04
CA ASP A 357 -11.97 -12.87 -3.86
C ASP A 357 -11.25 -14.23 -3.81
N PRO A 358 -11.91 -15.39 -4.00
CA PRO A 358 -11.26 -16.69 -3.90
C PRO A 358 -10.08 -16.87 -4.87
N LEU A 359 -10.18 -16.35 -6.09
CA LEU A 359 -9.14 -16.53 -7.12
C LEU A 359 -7.83 -15.81 -6.77
N TRP A 360 -7.90 -14.73 -6.01
CA TRP A 360 -6.71 -14.00 -5.57
C TRP A 360 -5.85 -14.81 -4.61
N LEU A 361 -6.41 -15.74 -3.84
CA LEU A 361 -5.64 -16.66 -2.99
C LEU A 361 -4.73 -17.56 -3.83
N ILE A 362 -5.24 -18.09 -4.97
CA ILE A 362 -4.44 -18.88 -5.91
C ILE A 362 -3.27 -18.05 -6.44
N ALA A 363 -3.55 -16.80 -6.84
CA ALA A 363 -2.51 -15.87 -7.32
C ALA A 363 -1.41 -15.63 -6.28
N ALA A 364 -1.79 -15.38 -5.02
CA ALA A 364 -0.86 -15.12 -3.92
C ALA A 364 0.02 -16.33 -3.60
N VAL A 365 -0.57 -17.54 -3.51
CA VAL A 365 0.16 -18.78 -3.23
C VAL A 365 1.09 -19.15 -4.38
N ALA A 366 0.63 -19.05 -5.64
CA ALA A 366 1.46 -19.31 -6.82
C ALA A 366 2.66 -18.36 -6.87
N ALA A 367 2.46 -17.05 -6.64
CA ALA A 367 3.53 -16.08 -6.58
C ALA A 367 4.55 -16.38 -5.48
N TYR A 368 4.08 -16.77 -4.29
CA TYR A 368 4.93 -17.16 -3.17
C TYR A 368 5.79 -18.39 -3.50
N ILE A 369 5.19 -19.45 -4.07
CA ILE A 369 5.93 -20.67 -4.43
C ILE A 369 6.92 -20.37 -5.56
N LYS A 370 6.55 -19.58 -6.58
CA LYS A 370 7.47 -19.17 -7.65
C LYS A 370 8.65 -18.38 -7.11
N GLU A 371 8.45 -17.52 -6.14
CA GLU A 371 9.52 -16.73 -5.53
C GLU A 371 10.44 -17.59 -4.63
N THR A 372 9.88 -18.47 -3.81
CA THR A 372 10.60 -19.16 -2.75
C THR A 372 11.00 -20.60 -3.07
N GLY A 373 10.23 -21.29 -3.90
CA GLY A 373 10.33 -22.74 -4.07
C GLY A 373 9.74 -23.54 -2.90
N ASP A 374 9.08 -22.88 -1.93
CA ASP A 374 8.49 -23.52 -0.74
C ASP A 374 7.12 -24.13 -1.05
N TYR A 375 7.10 -25.35 -1.57
CA TYR A 375 5.87 -26.13 -1.72
C TYR A 375 5.29 -26.60 -0.38
N GLY A 376 6.08 -26.60 0.70
CA GLY A 376 5.63 -26.99 2.04
C GLY A 376 4.52 -26.11 2.60
N ILE A 377 4.32 -24.91 2.04
CA ILE A 377 3.18 -24.07 2.40
C ILE A 377 1.84 -24.75 2.13
N LEU A 378 1.75 -25.60 1.10
CA LEU A 378 0.53 -26.29 0.69
C LEU A 378 0.04 -27.32 1.74
N ASP A 379 0.93 -27.84 2.58
CA ASP A 379 0.64 -28.82 3.62
C ASP A 379 0.26 -28.17 4.96
N VAL A 380 0.38 -26.83 5.07
CA VAL A 380 0.07 -26.10 6.30
C VAL A 380 -1.41 -26.24 6.62
N GLN A 381 -1.71 -26.65 7.85
CA GLN A 381 -3.07 -26.79 8.34
C GLN A 381 -3.67 -25.41 8.65
N VAL A 382 -4.71 -25.04 7.92
CA VAL A 382 -5.39 -23.74 8.01
C VAL A 382 -6.88 -23.96 8.28
N PRO A 383 -7.48 -23.28 9.26
CA PRO A 383 -8.92 -23.42 9.54
C PRO A 383 -9.75 -22.68 8.49
N PHE A 384 -10.98 -23.14 8.27
CA PHE A 384 -12.04 -22.36 7.63
C PHE A 384 -12.74 -21.45 8.63
N ASP A 385 -13.15 -20.25 8.19
CA ASP A 385 -13.93 -19.27 8.97
C ASP A 385 -13.30 -18.96 10.33
N CYS A 386 -11.96 -18.98 10.41
CA CYS A 386 -11.18 -18.81 11.64
C CYS A 386 -11.57 -19.79 12.79
N LYS A 387 -12.27 -20.88 12.49
CA LYS A 387 -12.82 -21.82 13.49
C LYS A 387 -11.86 -22.97 13.77
N LYS A 388 -11.46 -23.13 15.03
CA LYS A 388 -10.67 -24.29 15.46
C LYS A 388 -11.44 -25.59 15.21
N GLY A 389 -10.72 -26.63 14.73
CA GLY A 389 -11.27 -27.95 14.41
C GLY A 389 -11.76 -28.10 12.97
N THR A 390 -11.53 -27.08 12.13
CA THR A 390 -11.83 -27.11 10.69
C THR A 390 -10.57 -27.06 9.83
N GLU A 391 -9.40 -27.27 10.45
CA GLU A 391 -8.11 -27.17 9.80
C GLU A 391 -7.97 -28.25 8.70
N VAL A 392 -7.58 -27.79 7.51
CA VAL A 392 -7.23 -28.62 6.35
C VAL A 392 -5.93 -28.11 5.73
N PRO A 393 -5.23 -28.87 4.89
CA PRO A 393 -4.09 -28.36 4.14
C PRO A 393 -4.45 -27.12 3.32
N LEU A 394 -3.54 -26.15 3.22
CA LEU A 394 -3.74 -24.96 2.38
C LEU A 394 -4.08 -25.32 0.92
N PHE A 395 -3.59 -26.46 0.42
CA PHE A 395 -3.93 -26.96 -0.91
C PHE A 395 -5.45 -27.12 -1.08
N GLU A 396 -6.18 -27.61 -0.07
CA GLU A 396 -7.64 -27.75 -0.11
C GLU A 396 -8.33 -26.37 -0.16
N HIS A 397 -7.78 -25.35 0.46
CA HIS A 397 -8.27 -23.97 0.31
C HIS A 397 -8.16 -23.49 -1.14
N LEU A 398 -7.07 -23.80 -1.86
CA LEU A 398 -6.93 -23.46 -3.27
C LEU A 398 -7.94 -24.26 -4.13
N GLU A 399 -8.13 -25.53 -3.84
CA GLU A 399 -9.14 -26.36 -4.52
C GLU A 399 -10.54 -25.77 -4.33
N LYS A 400 -10.91 -25.39 -3.11
CA LYS A 400 -12.18 -24.71 -2.82
C LYS A 400 -12.32 -23.38 -3.55
N SER A 401 -11.25 -22.57 -3.61
CA SER A 401 -11.21 -21.32 -4.38
C SER A 401 -11.49 -21.53 -5.87
N PHE A 402 -10.87 -22.54 -6.46
CA PHE A 402 -11.06 -22.89 -7.87
C PHE A 402 -12.50 -23.37 -8.14
N TYR A 403 -12.99 -24.34 -7.38
CA TYR A 403 -14.32 -24.91 -7.57
C TYR A 403 -15.45 -23.96 -7.20
N TYR A 404 -15.20 -22.96 -6.35
CA TYR A 404 -16.19 -21.91 -6.09
C TYR A 404 -16.63 -21.25 -7.39
N THR A 405 -15.69 -20.84 -8.24
CA THR A 405 -15.99 -20.23 -9.54
C THR A 405 -16.68 -21.26 -10.48
N VAL A 406 -16.18 -22.50 -10.56
CA VAL A 406 -16.75 -23.55 -11.42
C VAL A 406 -18.20 -23.87 -11.09
N THR A 407 -18.58 -23.78 -9.82
CA THR A 407 -19.95 -24.09 -9.35
C THR A 407 -20.88 -22.87 -9.35
N HIS A 408 -20.36 -21.67 -9.60
CA HIS A 408 -21.12 -20.41 -9.62
C HIS A 408 -21.08 -19.77 -11.01
N LEU A 409 -21.67 -20.48 -11.99
CA LEU A 409 -21.80 -20.01 -13.37
C LEU A 409 -23.23 -19.57 -13.67
N GLY A 410 -23.35 -18.51 -14.46
CA GLY A 410 -24.63 -17.99 -14.92
C GLY A 410 -25.08 -18.58 -16.26
N PRO A 411 -26.14 -17.99 -16.87
CA PRO A 411 -26.74 -18.50 -18.11
C PRO A 411 -25.77 -18.59 -19.32
N HIS A 412 -24.78 -17.69 -19.38
CA HIS A 412 -23.79 -17.63 -20.46
C HIS A 412 -22.54 -18.46 -20.14
N LYS A 413 -22.55 -19.27 -19.06
CA LYS A 413 -21.41 -20.05 -18.56
C LYS A 413 -20.22 -19.18 -18.13
N LEU A 414 -20.48 -17.92 -17.83
CA LEU A 414 -19.54 -17.00 -17.22
C LEU A 414 -19.73 -16.99 -15.69
N PRO A 415 -18.72 -16.61 -14.90
CA PRO A 415 -18.84 -16.57 -13.46
C PRO A 415 -19.90 -15.57 -12.98
N LEU A 416 -20.73 -15.97 -12.03
CA LEU A 416 -21.64 -15.07 -11.34
C LEU A 416 -20.83 -14.01 -10.57
N ILE A 417 -21.26 -12.74 -10.68
CA ILE A 417 -20.52 -11.63 -10.06
C ILE A 417 -20.69 -11.56 -8.54
N GLY A 418 -21.80 -12.08 -8.00
CA GLY A 418 -22.17 -11.92 -6.60
C GLY A 418 -22.59 -10.50 -6.27
N ARG A 419 -22.14 -9.96 -5.15
CA ARG A 419 -22.34 -8.57 -4.72
C ARG A 419 -21.62 -7.59 -5.65
N ALA A 420 -20.37 -7.90 -5.95
CA ALA A 420 -19.49 -7.22 -6.90
C ALA A 420 -18.29 -8.13 -7.23
N ASP A 421 -17.48 -7.74 -8.17
CA ASP A 421 -16.13 -8.27 -8.38
C ASP A 421 -15.08 -7.26 -7.86
N TRP A 422 -13.87 -7.21 -8.47
CA TRP A 422 -12.82 -6.26 -8.11
C TRP A 422 -13.31 -4.81 -8.05
N ASN A 423 -14.26 -4.46 -8.90
CA ASN A 423 -14.93 -3.16 -8.84
C ASN A 423 -16.10 -3.22 -7.86
N ASP A 424 -15.83 -2.93 -6.59
CA ASP A 424 -16.81 -2.96 -5.49
C ASP A 424 -18.08 -2.15 -5.78
N CYS A 425 -18.00 -1.21 -6.71
CA CYS A 425 -19.06 -0.27 -7.01
C CYS A 425 -19.99 -0.71 -8.15
N LEU A 426 -19.64 -1.82 -8.85
CA LEU A 426 -20.53 -2.42 -9.86
C LEU A 426 -21.43 -3.47 -9.22
N ASN A 427 -22.63 -3.05 -8.79
CA ASN A 427 -23.52 -3.82 -7.92
C ASN A 427 -24.75 -4.33 -8.67
N LEU A 428 -24.56 -5.35 -9.52
CA LEU A 428 -25.58 -5.85 -10.45
C LEU A 428 -26.71 -6.66 -9.78
N ASN A 429 -26.61 -6.95 -8.49
CA ASN A 429 -27.60 -7.69 -7.72
C ASN A 429 -28.21 -6.88 -6.55
N CYS A 430 -27.63 -5.72 -6.21
CA CYS A 430 -28.06 -4.91 -5.07
C CYS A 430 -28.77 -3.63 -5.55
N PHE A 431 -30.08 -3.67 -5.59
CA PHE A 431 -30.91 -2.55 -6.10
C PHE A 431 -31.22 -1.53 -5.00
N SER A 432 -30.20 -0.98 -4.35
CA SER A 432 -30.37 0.01 -3.28
C SER A 432 -30.76 1.37 -3.85
N SER A 433 -31.86 1.94 -3.34
CA SER A 433 -32.33 3.29 -3.67
C SER A 433 -32.45 4.20 -2.46
N GLU A 434 -32.18 3.69 -1.25
CA GLU A 434 -32.38 4.42 0.00
C GLU A 434 -31.13 5.15 0.45
N PRO A 435 -31.21 6.41 0.87
CA PRO A 435 -30.08 7.14 1.41
C PRO A 435 -29.50 6.46 2.66
N GLY A 436 -28.20 6.32 2.72
CA GLY A 436 -27.48 5.73 3.86
C GLY A 436 -27.35 4.22 3.83
N GLU A 437 -27.88 3.53 2.84
CA GLU A 437 -27.56 2.14 2.58
C GLU A 437 -26.13 2.00 2.04
N SER A 438 -25.43 0.97 2.50
CA SER A 438 -24.11 0.59 1.99
C SER A 438 -24.24 -0.57 1.01
N PHE A 439 -23.76 -0.42 -0.20
CA PHE A 439 -23.70 -1.51 -1.19
C PHE A 439 -22.87 -2.72 -0.71
N GLN A 440 -21.98 -2.53 0.24
CA GLN A 440 -21.22 -3.62 0.84
C GLN A 440 -22.01 -4.46 1.84
N THR A 441 -23.07 -3.94 2.42
CA THR A 441 -23.85 -4.59 3.49
C THR A 441 -25.33 -4.79 3.15
N THR A 442 -25.87 -4.08 2.16
CA THR A 442 -27.28 -4.15 1.76
C THR A 442 -27.49 -5.35 0.82
N GLY A 443 -28.60 -6.06 0.99
CA GLY A 443 -29.00 -7.17 0.14
C GLY A 443 -30.00 -6.79 -0.96
N PRO A 444 -30.22 -7.70 -1.93
CA PRO A 444 -29.52 -8.96 -2.12
C PRO A 444 -28.08 -8.79 -2.56
N SER A 445 -27.23 -9.76 -2.19
CA SER A 445 -25.79 -9.77 -2.52
C SER A 445 -25.41 -10.82 -3.56
N GLU A 446 -26.39 -11.64 -3.96
CA GLU A 446 -26.20 -12.75 -4.89
C GLU A 446 -27.42 -12.83 -5.83
N GLY A 447 -27.18 -13.36 -7.02
CA GLY A 447 -28.23 -13.65 -8.00
C GLY A 447 -27.75 -14.72 -8.99
N PRO A 448 -28.69 -15.43 -9.63
CA PRO A 448 -28.35 -16.56 -10.52
C PRO A 448 -28.07 -16.13 -11.97
N VAL A 449 -28.04 -14.83 -12.27
CA VAL A 449 -28.02 -14.33 -13.66
C VAL A 449 -26.87 -13.38 -13.93
N ALA A 450 -26.58 -12.42 -13.03
CA ALA A 450 -25.53 -11.42 -13.27
C ALA A 450 -24.14 -12.04 -13.30
N GLU A 451 -23.41 -11.85 -14.40
CA GLU A 451 -22.14 -12.51 -14.71
C GLU A 451 -21.02 -11.52 -14.97
N SER A 452 -19.78 -11.85 -14.63
CA SER A 452 -18.59 -11.01 -14.83
C SER A 452 -17.63 -11.62 -15.84
N VAL A 453 -17.34 -10.91 -16.94
CA VAL A 453 -16.31 -11.28 -17.90
C VAL A 453 -14.90 -11.06 -17.33
N PHE A 454 -14.76 -10.11 -16.41
CA PHE A 454 -13.50 -9.89 -15.70
C PHE A 454 -13.11 -11.12 -14.84
N ILE A 455 -14.05 -11.66 -14.04
CA ILE A 455 -13.80 -12.88 -13.26
C ILE A 455 -13.48 -14.06 -14.17
N ALA A 456 -14.12 -14.14 -15.35
CA ALA A 456 -13.81 -15.20 -16.33
C ALA A 456 -12.36 -15.09 -16.83
N GLY A 457 -11.88 -13.89 -17.14
CA GLY A 457 -10.47 -13.65 -17.48
C GLY A 457 -9.51 -14.04 -16.35
N MET A 458 -9.85 -13.67 -15.10
CA MET A 458 -9.10 -14.08 -13.90
C MET A 458 -9.07 -15.61 -13.75
N PHE A 459 -10.21 -16.27 -13.92
CA PHE A 459 -10.31 -17.72 -13.78
C PHE A 459 -9.41 -18.43 -14.80
N VAL A 460 -9.40 -18.00 -16.06
CA VAL A 460 -8.49 -18.57 -17.08
C VAL A 460 -7.03 -18.36 -16.68
N LYS A 461 -6.66 -17.17 -16.18
CA LYS A 461 -5.28 -16.89 -15.76
C LYS A 461 -4.85 -17.70 -14.54
N TYR A 462 -5.60 -17.64 -13.45
CA TYR A 462 -5.23 -18.28 -12.19
C TYR A 462 -5.64 -19.74 -12.10
N GLY A 463 -6.59 -20.16 -12.92
CA GLY A 463 -6.91 -21.58 -13.13
C GLY A 463 -5.76 -22.36 -13.76
N LYS A 464 -5.03 -21.77 -14.72
CA LYS A 464 -3.78 -22.34 -15.25
C LYS A 464 -2.70 -22.48 -14.18
N GLU A 465 -2.60 -21.53 -13.24
CA GLU A 465 -1.68 -21.65 -12.11
C GLU A 465 -2.10 -22.81 -11.17
N PHE A 466 -3.39 -22.97 -10.92
CA PHE A 466 -3.92 -24.09 -10.12
C PHE A 466 -3.68 -25.43 -10.81
N GLU A 467 -3.94 -25.53 -12.10
CA GLU A 467 -3.65 -26.72 -12.93
C GLU A 467 -2.17 -27.12 -12.80
N GLU A 468 -1.25 -26.17 -12.99
CA GLU A 468 0.20 -26.41 -12.90
C GLU A 468 0.61 -26.83 -11.47
N LEU A 469 0.03 -26.22 -10.42
CA LEU A 469 0.27 -26.64 -9.03
C LEU A 469 -0.20 -28.08 -8.79
N CYS A 470 -1.36 -28.46 -9.34
CA CYS A 470 -1.87 -29.84 -9.24
C CYS A 470 -0.92 -30.84 -9.93
N GLU A 471 -0.42 -30.52 -11.13
CA GLU A 471 0.56 -31.37 -11.83
C GLU A 471 1.84 -31.54 -11.00
N ARG A 472 2.40 -30.45 -10.49
CA ARG A 472 3.65 -30.42 -9.72
C ARG A 472 3.57 -31.13 -8.37
N THR A 473 2.38 -31.20 -7.81
CA THR A 473 2.11 -31.88 -6.54
C THR A 473 1.57 -33.29 -6.70
N GLY A 474 1.46 -33.78 -7.95
CA GLY A 474 1.05 -35.16 -8.25
C GLY A 474 -0.47 -35.39 -8.24
N HIS A 475 -1.29 -34.34 -8.19
CA HIS A 475 -2.76 -34.43 -8.27
C HIS A 475 -3.25 -34.48 -9.72
N THR A 476 -2.80 -35.50 -10.48
CA THR A 476 -2.92 -35.58 -11.94
C THR A 476 -4.37 -35.56 -12.45
N GLU A 477 -5.31 -36.19 -11.76
CA GLU A 477 -6.72 -36.17 -12.18
C GLU A 477 -7.34 -34.80 -11.95
N LEU A 478 -7.03 -34.15 -10.84
CA LEU A 478 -7.48 -32.80 -10.53
C LEU A 478 -6.89 -31.78 -11.54
N ALA A 479 -5.64 -31.95 -11.96
CA ALA A 479 -5.03 -31.14 -13.00
C ALA A 479 -5.80 -31.22 -14.32
N LYS A 480 -6.20 -32.43 -14.74
CA LYS A 480 -7.00 -32.62 -15.96
C LYS A 480 -8.38 -31.97 -15.87
N GLU A 481 -9.03 -32.09 -14.70
CA GLU A 481 -10.32 -31.45 -14.47
C GLU A 481 -10.19 -29.92 -14.48
N ALA A 482 -9.14 -29.39 -13.86
CA ALA A 482 -8.85 -27.97 -13.85
C ALA A 482 -8.57 -27.44 -15.26
N GLY A 483 -7.70 -28.08 -16.03
CA GLY A 483 -7.41 -27.70 -17.41
C GLY A 483 -8.65 -27.71 -18.30
N LYS A 484 -9.52 -28.72 -18.15
CA LYS A 484 -10.81 -28.77 -18.86
C LYS A 484 -11.71 -27.58 -18.51
N ALA A 485 -11.84 -27.27 -17.21
CA ALA A 485 -12.67 -26.13 -16.77
C ALA A 485 -12.11 -24.78 -17.27
N VAL A 486 -10.79 -24.66 -17.32
CA VAL A 486 -10.12 -23.47 -17.87
C VAL A 486 -10.40 -23.33 -19.38
N ASP A 487 -10.32 -24.43 -20.15
CA ASP A 487 -10.62 -24.44 -21.59
C ASP A 487 -12.10 -24.10 -21.85
N GLU A 488 -13.02 -24.66 -21.05
CA GLU A 488 -14.46 -24.35 -21.14
C GLU A 488 -14.74 -22.87 -20.85
N MET A 489 -14.07 -22.28 -19.85
CA MET A 489 -14.18 -20.84 -19.56
C MET A 489 -13.59 -19.98 -20.65
N TYR A 490 -12.42 -20.35 -21.19
CA TYR A 490 -11.80 -19.67 -22.34
C TYR A 490 -12.79 -19.58 -23.49
N GLN A 491 -13.43 -20.72 -23.83
CA GLN A 491 -14.42 -20.76 -24.90
C GLN A 491 -15.67 -19.94 -24.56
N ALA A 492 -16.14 -19.96 -23.31
CA ALA A 492 -17.29 -19.17 -22.89
C ALA A 492 -17.06 -17.67 -23.03
N VAL A 493 -15.83 -17.20 -22.77
CA VAL A 493 -15.46 -15.78 -23.02
C VAL A 493 -15.49 -15.44 -24.50
N LEU A 494 -14.96 -16.32 -25.38
CA LEU A 494 -15.01 -16.10 -26.82
C LEU A 494 -16.44 -16.05 -27.35
N ASP A 495 -17.30 -16.96 -26.89
CA ASP A 495 -18.68 -17.12 -27.38
C ASP A 495 -19.62 -16.02 -26.84
N ASN A 496 -19.46 -15.61 -25.58
CA ASN A 496 -20.43 -14.77 -24.87
C ASN A 496 -19.80 -13.48 -24.28
N GLY A 497 -18.49 -13.40 -24.12
CA GLY A 497 -17.80 -12.24 -23.56
C GLY A 497 -17.27 -11.24 -24.60
N TRP A 498 -17.32 -11.57 -25.90
CA TRP A 498 -16.79 -10.71 -26.98
C TRP A 498 -17.89 -9.94 -27.70
N ASP A 499 -17.76 -8.61 -27.79
CA ASP A 499 -18.76 -7.70 -28.41
C ASP A 499 -18.39 -7.26 -29.85
N GLY A 500 -17.45 -7.95 -30.48
CA GLY A 500 -16.98 -7.69 -31.85
C GLY A 500 -15.83 -6.68 -31.95
N GLU A 501 -15.60 -5.84 -30.95
CA GLU A 501 -14.52 -4.85 -30.90
C GLU A 501 -13.75 -4.86 -29.58
N TRP A 502 -14.38 -5.25 -28.47
CA TRP A 502 -13.80 -5.40 -27.14
C TRP A 502 -14.54 -6.45 -26.32
N PHE A 503 -14.00 -6.85 -25.18
CA PHE A 503 -14.67 -7.75 -24.23
C PHE A 503 -15.73 -6.99 -23.44
N LEU A 504 -16.93 -7.57 -23.32
CA LEU A 504 -17.99 -7.07 -22.44
C LEU A 504 -17.49 -6.94 -20.98
N ARG A 505 -18.11 -6.04 -20.22
CA ARG A 505 -17.84 -5.96 -18.78
C ARG A 505 -18.55 -7.06 -18.01
N ALA A 506 -19.84 -7.23 -18.29
CA ALA A 506 -20.73 -8.09 -17.52
C ALA A 506 -22.05 -8.34 -18.29
N TYR A 507 -22.86 -9.25 -17.74
CA TYR A 507 -24.29 -9.29 -17.91
C TYR A 507 -24.96 -8.93 -16.58
N ASP A 508 -26.01 -8.11 -16.62
CA ASP A 508 -26.74 -7.71 -15.43
C ASP A 508 -27.76 -8.76 -14.96
N ALA A 509 -28.53 -8.46 -13.90
CA ALA A 509 -29.54 -9.37 -13.36
C ALA A 509 -30.71 -9.68 -14.31
N GLN A 510 -30.88 -8.93 -15.38
CA GLN A 510 -31.84 -9.12 -16.46
C GLN A 510 -31.25 -9.78 -17.72
N SER A 511 -29.97 -10.20 -17.67
CA SER A 511 -29.18 -10.68 -18.81
C SER A 511 -28.92 -9.62 -19.89
N GLU A 512 -29.02 -8.34 -19.54
CA GLU A 512 -28.64 -7.26 -20.45
C GLU A 512 -27.11 -7.07 -20.40
N LYS A 513 -26.52 -6.68 -21.55
CA LYS A 513 -25.09 -6.47 -21.67
C LYS A 513 -24.64 -5.19 -20.97
N VAL A 514 -23.59 -5.27 -20.17
CA VAL A 514 -22.87 -4.14 -19.60
C VAL A 514 -21.50 -4.03 -20.27
N GLY A 515 -21.11 -2.83 -20.63
CA GLY A 515 -19.83 -2.65 -21.34
C GLY A 515 -19.88 -3.04 -22.82
N SER A 516 -21.01 -2.86 -23.47
CA SER A 516 -21.26 -3.14 -24.89
C SER A 516 -21.31 -1.84 -25.69
N LYS A 517 -20.95 -1.93 -26.96
CA LYS A 517 -21.17 -0.85 -27.94
C LYS A 517 -22.64 -0.45 -28.09
N GLU A 518 -23.56 -1.34 -27.68
CA GLU A 518 -25.00 -1.11 -27.67
C GLU A 518 -25.47 -0.21 -26.52
N CYS A 519 -24.66 -0.09 -25.44
CA CYS A 519 -24.95 0.79 -24.29
C CYS A 519 -24.87 2.27 -24.70
N GLU A 520 -25.66 3.13 -24.07
CA GLU A 520 -25.57 4.58 -24.26
C GLU A 520 -24.38 5.17 -23.51
N GLU A 521 -24.22 4.79 -22.23
CA GLU A 521 -23.14 5.13 -21.31
C GLU A 521 -22.39 3.85 -20.91
N GLY A 522 -21.15 3.92 -20.44
CA GLY A 522 -20.38 2.75 -20.03
C GLY A 522 -20.20 1.71 -21.12
N LYS A 523 -19.82 2.12 -22.36
CA LYS A 523 -19.68 1.21 -23.51
C LYS A 523 -18.50 0.27 -23.39
N ILE A 524 -17.39 0.75 -22.86
CA ILE A 524 -16.17 -0.01 -22.71
C ILE A 524 -15.58 0.16 -21.31
N PHE A 525 -15.08 -0.93 -20.74
CA PHE A 525 -14.43 -0.99 -19.43
C PHE A 525 -13.04 -1.58 -19.56
N ILE A 526 -12.08 -1.07 -18.78
CA ILE A 526 -10.67 -1.48 -18.83
C ILE A 526 -10.44 -2.88 -18.28
N GLU A 527 -11.18 -3.31 -17.22
CA GLU A 527 -10.87 -4.51 -16.44
C GLU A 527 -10.87 -5.79 -17.29
N PRO A 528 -11.91 -6.10 -18.07
CA PRO A 528 -11.91 -7.32 -18.88
C PRO A 528 -10.89 -7.28 -20.03
N GLN A 529 -10.59 -6.10 -20.58
CA GLN A 529 -9.59 -6.00 -21.65
C GLN A 529 -8.20 -6.40 -21.11
N GLY A 530 -7.84 -5.89 -19.91
CA GLY A 530 -6.57 -6.24 -19.28
C GLY A 530 -6.48 -7.72 -18.94
N PHE A 531 -7.43 -8.24 -18.15
CA PHE A 531 -7.32 -9.62 -17.62
C PHE A 531 -7.54 -10.71 -18.68
N CYS A 532 -8.47 -10.54 -19.62
CA CYS A 532 -8.65 -11.52 -20.70
C CYS A 532 -7.37 -11.63 -21.56
N VAL A 533 -6.76 -10.50 -21.92
CA VAL A 533 -5.52 -10.54 -22.72
C VAL A 533 -4.33 -11.04 -21.89
N MET A 534 -4.21 -10.67 -20.62
CA MET A 534 -3.18 -11.25 -19.71
C MET A 534 -3.32 -12.77 -19.57
N ALA A 535 -4.53 -13.30 -19.63
CA ALA A 535 -4.82 -14.73 -19.61
C ALA A 535 -4.52 -15.42 -20.95
N GLY A 536 -4.23 -14.65 -22.00
CA GLY A 536 -4.00 -15.11 -23.37
C GLY A 536 -5.29 -15.31 -24.18
N ILE A 537 -6.44 -14.90 -23.66
CA ILE A 537 -7.73 -15.04 -24.38
C ILE A 537 -7.73 -14.12 -25.59
N GLY A 538 -8.09 -14.68 -26.73
CA GLY A 538 -8.21 -13.96 -28.00
C GLY A 538 -6.90 -13.67 -28.72
N LYS A 539 -5.76 -14.16 -28.20
CA LYS A 539 -4.45 -13.96 -28.84
C LYS A 539 -4.34 -14.74 -30.15
N GLU A 540 -4.70 -16.01 -30.14
CA GLU A 540 -4.66 -16.88 -31.34
C GLU A 540 -5.72 -16.48 -32.38
N GLU A 541 -6.84 -15.91 -31.92
CA GLU A 541 -7.95 -15.45 -32.75
C GLU A 541 -7.73 -14.05 -33.32
N GLY A 542 -6.69 -13.32 -32.88
CA GLY A 542 -6.40 -11.95 -33.30
C GLY A 542 -7.38 -10.90 -32.77
N ILE A 543 -8.19 -11.25 -31.75
CA ILE A 543 -9.14 -10.31 -31.11
C ILE A 543 -8.53 -9.56 -29.91
N ALA A 544 -7.48 -10.10 -29.33
CA ALA A 544 -6.76 -9.46 -28.22
C ALA A 544 -6.16 -8.11 -28.65
N GLU A 545 -5.52 -8.06 -29.84
CA GLU A 545 -5.01 -6.82 -30.42
C GLU A 545 -6.12 -5.80 -30.60
N LYS A 546 -7.27 -6.25 -31.14
CA LYS A 546 -8.42 -5.37 -31.37
C LYS A 546 -8.99 -4.80 -30.08
N ALA A 547 -9.05 -5.61 -29.01
CA ALA A 547 -9.50 -5.17 -27.69
C ALA A 547 -8.57 -4.07 -27.13
N LEU A 548 -7.24 -4.27 -27.21
CA LEU A 548 -6.28 -3.26 -26.72
C LEU A 548 -6.24 -2.01 -27.60
N ASP A 549 -6.47 -2.14 -28.91
CA ASP A 549 -6.60 -0.97 -29.79
C ASP A 549 -7.86 -0.16 -29.46
N SER A 550 -8.98 -0.80 -29.10
CA SER A 550 -10.19 -0.13 -28.61
C SER A 550 -9.95 0.60 -27.28
N VAL A 551 -9.16 0.01 -26.37
CA VAL A 551 -8.73 0.71 -25.13
C VAL A 551 -7.93 1.97 -25.46
N ASN A 552 -6.97 1.86 -26.38
CA ASN A 552 -6.16 2.98 -26.82
C ASN A 552 -7.02 4.11 -27.46
N GLU A 553 -7.98 3.74 -28.30
CA GLU A 553 -8.82 4.71 -29.00
C GLU A 553 -9.85 5.40 -28.07
N LEU A 554 -10.46 4.62 -27.17
CA LEU A 554 -11.65 5.08 -26.45
C LEU A 554 -11.36 5.48 -24.98
N LEU A 555 -10.38 4.89 -24.32
CA LEU A 555 -10.12 5.09 -22.90
C LEU A 555 -8.83 5.89 -22.62
N GLU A 556 -7.92 5.97 -23.57
CA GLU A 556 -6.61 6.57 -23.31
C GLU A 556 -6.67 8.09 -23.23
N THR A 557 -5.95 8.64 -22.27
CA THR A 557 -5.74 10.08 -22.10
C THR A 557 -4.24 10.41 -21.99
N LYS A 558 -3.89 11.68 -21.91
CA LYS A 558 -2.52 12.11 -21.67
C LYS A 558 -2.00 11.74 -20.26
N TYR A 559 -2.88 11.44 -19.29
CA TYR A 559 -2.54 11.16 -17.90
C TYR A 559 -2.72 9.69 -17.50
N GLY A 560 -3.17 8.84 -18.39
CA GLY A 560 -3.44 7.43 -18.18
C GLY A 560 -4.72 6.96 -18.88
N ILE A 561 -5.13 5.74 -18.60
CA ILE A 561 -6.28 5.08 -19.21
C ILE A 561 -7.46 5.17 -18.23
N MET A 562 -8.59 5.72 -18.68
CA MET A 562 -9.84 5.79 -17.91
C MET A 562 -10.43 4.40 -17.71
N ILE A 563 -11.13 4.21 -16.57
CA ILE A 563 -11.70 2.90 -16.24
C ILE A 563 -12.85 2.51 -17.17
N LEU A 564 -13.63 3.48 -17.63
CA LEU A 564 -14.74 3.29 -18.58
C LEU A 564 -15.00 4.56 -19.39
N GLN A 565 -15.75 4.43 -20.49
CA GLN A 565 -16.30 5.52 -21.29
C GLN A 565 -17.55 5.07 -22.06
N PRO A 566 -18.51 5.99 -22.39
CA PRO A 566 -18.71 7.31 -21.77
C PRO A 566 -19.05 7.21 -20.29
N ALA A 567 -18.77 8.27 -19.52
CA ALA A 567 -19.14 8.35 -18.11
C ALA A 567 -20.65 8.26 -17.90
N TYR A 568 -21.07 7.72 -16.78
CA TYR A 568 -22.47 7.76 -16.34
C TYR A 568 -22.81 9.16 -15.86
N THR A 569 -23.93 9.71 -16.37
CA THR A 569 -24.40 11.06 -16.06
C THR A 569 -25.60 11.07 -15.12
N ARG A 570 -26.15 9.90 -14.82
CA ARG A 570 -27.32 9.71 -13.92
C ARG A 570 -27.14 8.42 -13.13
N TYR A 571 -27.87 8.30 -12.03
CA TYR A 571 -27.92 7.08 -11.25
C TYR A 571 -28.72 5.99 -11.97
N HIS A 572 -28.13 4.80 -12.09
CA HIS A 572 -28.71 3.60 -12.65
C HIS A 572 -28.86 2.54 -11.55
N LEU A 573 -30.09 2.25 -11.16
CA LEU A 573 -30.40 1.30 -10.07
C LEU A 573 -29.82 -0.10 -10.34
N GLU A 574 -29.84 -0.52 -11.59
CA GLU A 574 -29.36 -1.82 -12.07
C GLU A 574 -27.84 -1.98 -12.09
N LEU A 575 -27.09 -0.88 -12.03
CA LEU A 575 -25.62 -0.87 -12.05
C LEU A 575 -25.00 -0.53 -10.70
N GLY A 576 -25.73 0.17 -9.84
CA GLY A 576 -25.34 0.47 -8.47
C GLY A 576 -24.43 1.67 -8.30
N GLU A 577 -23.55 1.59 -7.30
CA GLU A 577 -22.78 2.72 -6.77
C GLU A 577 -21.89 3.41 -7.81
N ILE A 578 -21.37 2.67 -8.79
CA ILE A 578 -20.52 3.21 -9.85
C ILE A 578 -21.15 4.41 -10.57
N THR A 579 -22.47 4.43 -10.67
CA THR A 579 -23.24 5.49 -11.34
C THR A 579 -23.60 6.66 -10.42
N SER A 580 -23.25 6.59 -9.13
CA SER A 580 -23.46 7.67 -8.16
C SER A 580 -22.29 8.66 -8.11
N TYR A 581 -21.12 8.29 -8.59
CA TYR A 581 -19.96 9.16 -8.62
C TYR A 581 -20.06 10.21 -9.73
N PRO A 582 -19.54 11.43 -9.52
CA PRO A 582 -19.46 12.42 -10.59
C PRO A 582 -18.63 11.91 -11.77
N PRO A 583 -18.97 12.28 -13.02
CA PRO A 583 -18.18 11.93 -14.19
C PRO A 583 -16.69 12.29 -14.06
N GLY A 584 -15.81 11.36 -14.40
CA GLY A 584 -14.37 11.51 -14.32
C GLY A 584 -13.75 11.25 -12.94
N TYR A 585 -14.54 10.80 -11.95
CA TYR A 585 -14.02 10.46 -10.62
C TYR A 585 -14.29 9.02 -10.25
N LYS A 586 -13.38 8.45 -9.44
CA LYS A 586 -13.46 7.08 -8.94
C LYS A 586 -13.70 6.10 -10.10
N GLU A 587 -14.60 5.16 -9.91
CA GLU A 587 -14.94 4.15 -10.91
C GLU A 587 -15.85 4.67 -12.04
N ASN A 588 -16.31 5.94 -11.98
CA ASN A 588 -17.09 6.55 -13.05
C ASN A 588 -16.22 7.39 -14.00
N ALA A 589 -15.53 6.74 -14.92
CA ALA A 589 -14.63 7.34 -15.91
C ALA A 589 -13.40 8.08 -15.34
N GLY A 590 -13.02 7.83 -14.09
CA GLY A 590 -11.72 8.22 -13.55
C GLY A 590 -10.59 7.38 -14.18
N ILE A 591 -9.36 7.86 -14.11
CA ILE A 591 -8.17 7.06 -14.39
C ILE A 591 -7.84 6.29 -13.11
N PHE A 592 -8.30 5.04 -13.02
CA PHE A 592 -8.01 4.20 -11.87
C PHE A 592 -6.62 3.58 -12.06
N CYS A 593 -5.63 4.07 -11.31
CA CYS A 593 -4.21 3.73 -11.57
C CYS A 593 -3.90 2.24 -11.38
N HIS A 594 -4.70 1.53 -10.60
CA HIS A 594 -4.55 0.10 -10.34
C HIS A 594 -4.73 -0.78 -11.60
N ASN A 595 -5.63 -0.39 -12.53
CA ASN A 595 -5.91 -1.16 -13.74
C ASN A 595 -4.95 -0.85 -14.90
N ASN A 596 -4.31 0.32 -14.87
CA ASN A 596 -3.42 0.72 -15.96
C ASN A 596 -2.26 -0.27 -16.18
N PRO A 597 -1.58 -0.79 -15.13
CA PRO A 597 -0.60 -1.86 -15.28
C PRO A 597 -1.13 -3.13 -15.95
N TRP A 598 -2.42 -3.48 -15.77
CA TRP A 598 -2.99 -4.65 -16.43
C TRP A 598 -2.97 -4.52 -17.95
N ILE A 599 -3.25 -3.32 -18.47
CA ILE A 599 -3.16 -3.03 -19.92
C ILE A 599 -1.69 -3.07 -20.35
N SER A 600 -0.77 -2.47 -19.62
CA SER A 600 0.66 -2.53 -19.93
C SER A 600 1.17 -3.97 -19.99
N ILE A 601 0.81 -4.82 -19.01
CA ILE A 601 1.15 -6.25 -19.02
C ILE A 601 0.51 -6.96 -20.23
N ALA A 602 -0.76 -6.69 -20.52
CA ALA A 602 -1.45 -7.25 -21.68
C ALA A 602 -0.76 -6.90 -23.01
N GLU A 603 -0.29 -5.65 -23.16
CA GLU A 603 0.50 -5.23 -24.32
C GLU A 603 1.83 -6.01 -24.42
N THR A 604 2.47 -6.35 -23.29
CA THR A 604 3.69 -7.20 -23.32
C THR A 604 3.39 -8.65 -23.71
N VAL A 605 2.20 -9.18 -23.42
CA VAL A 605 1.76 -10.51 -23.89
C VAL A 605 1.69 -10.55 -25.41
N LEU A 606 1.31 -9.43 -26.04
CA LEU A 606 1.28 -9.27 -27.50
C LEU A 606 2.62 -8.80 -28.09
N GLY A 607 3.66 -8.57 -27.27
CA GLY A 607 4.97 -8.12 -27.72
C GLY A 607 5.04 -6.64 -28.11
N ARG A 608 4.06 -5.84 -27.72
CA ARG A 608 3.92 -4.42 -28.09
C ARG A 608 4.62 -3.51 -27.06
N GLY A 609 5.96 -3.60 -26.96
CA GLY A 609 6.78 -2.93 -25.95
C GLY A 609 6.69 -1.40 -25.96
N ASN A 610 6.54 -0.77 -27.13
CA ASN A 610 6.33 0.67 -27.23
C ASN A 610 5.05 1.09 -26.50
N ARG A 611 3.95 0.36 -26.71
CA ARG A 611 2.65 0.63 -26.11
C ARG A 611 2.66 0.33 -24.59
N ALA A 612 3.20 -0.82 -24.20
CA ALA A 612 3.31 -1.21 -22.81
C ALA A 612 4.03 -0.13 -21.98
N PHE A 613 5.15 0.37 -22.48
CA PHE A 613 5.92 1.41 -21.81
C PHE A 613 5.22 2.77 -21.81
N GLU A 614 4.49 3.12 -22.87
CA GLU A 614 3.70 4.35 -22.90
C GLU A 614 2.63 4.38 -21.83
N VAL A 615 1.89 3.27 -21.65
CA VAL A 615 0.90 3.14 -20.57
C VAL A 615 1.57 3.25 -19.19
N TYR A 616 2.69 2.54 -18.98
CA TYR A 616 3.43 2.60 -17.72
C TYR A 616 3.85 4.02 -17.35
N ARG A 617 4.46 4.76 -18.28
CA ARG A 617 5.04 6.08 -18.00
C ARG A 617 3.99 7.15 -17.65
N LYS A 618 2.74 7.01 -18.13
CA LYS A 618 1.68 8.00 -17.91
C LYS A 618 1.23 8.12 -16.46
N ILE A 619 1.32 7.01 -15.69
CA ILE A 619 0.97 6.99 -14.27
C ILE A 619 2.20 6.89 -13.37
N CYS A 620 3.40 6.77 -13.93
CA CYS A 620 4.63 6.57 -13.18
C CYS A 620 5.11 7.91 -12.57
N PRO A 621 5.24 8.02 -11.23
CA PRO A 621 5.53 9.28 -10.55
C PRO A 621 6.80 9.98 -11.00
N SER A 622 7.84 9.25 -11.39
CA SER A 622 9.09 9.86 -11.86
C SER A 622 9.01 10.49 -13.26
N TYR A 623 7.92 10.22 -14.01
CA TYR A 623 7.67 10.85 -15.32
C TYR A 623 6.69 12.02 -15.27
N ILE A 624 6.10 12.28 -14.10
CA ILE A 624 5.08 13.33 -13.92
C ILE A 624 5.57 14.48 -13.03
N GLU A 625 6.88 14.59 -12.79
CA GLU A 625 7.48 15.66 -11.97
C GLU A 625 7.16 17.06 -12.53
N GLU A 626 7.22 17.23 -13.86
CA GLU A 626 6.96 18.51 -14.53
C GLU A 626 5.49 18.98 -14.41
N ILE A 627 4.59 18.07 -14.10
CA ILE A 627 3.16 18.36 -13.90
C ILE A 627 2.71 18.22 -12.45
N SER A 628 3.63 18.32 -11.50
CA SER A 628 3.34 18.16 -10.06
C SER A 628 2.28 19.14 -9.56
N ASP A 629 2.19 20.35 -10.11
CA ASP A 629 1.15 21.35 -9.81
C ASP A 629 -0.26 20.89 -10.23
N ILE A 630 -0.37 19.98 -11.20
CA ILE A 630 -1.62 19.38 -11.66
C ILE A 630 -1.88 18.10 -10.87
N HIS A 631 -0.88 17.22 -10.81
CA HIS A 631 -1.01 15.89 -10.20
C HIS A 631 -1.20 15.94 -8.68
N ARG A 632 -0.45 16.76 -7.96
CA ARG A 632 -0.63 17.10 -6.53
C ARG A 632 -0.54 15.96 -5.53
N THR A 633 0.25 14.94 -5.78
CA THR A 633 0.60 13.90 -4.81
C THR A 633 2.02 14.09 -4.29
N GLU A 634 2.38 13.31 -3.27
CA GLU A 634 3.75 13.26 -2.77
C GLU A 634 4.72 12.79 -3.87
N PRO A 635 5.95 13.33 -3.91
CA PRO A 635 6.94 12.92 -4.90
C PRO A 635 7.18 11.40 -4.90
N TYR A 636 7.19 10.79 -6.09
CA TYR A 636 7.47 9.37 -6.34
C TYR A 636 6.48 8.37 -5.73
N VAL A 637 5.28 8.81 -5.37
CA VAL A 637 4.23 7.97 -4.80
C VAL A 637 3.12 7.74 -5.82
N TYR A 638 2.76 6.48 -6.04
CA TYR A 638 1.60 6.12 -6.85
C TYR A 638 0.30 6.47 -6.12
N SER A 639 -0.65 7.00 -6.86
CA SER A 639 -2.01 7.25 -6.39
C SER A 639 -2.98 6.13 -6.76
N GLN A 640 -4.12 6.08 -6.10
CA GLN A 640 -5.21 5.17 -6.45
C GLN A 640 -5.87 5.61 -7.76
N MET A 641 -6.17 6.89 -7.90
CA MET A 641 -6.84 7.44 -9.07
C MET A 641 -6.30 8.81 -9.47
N ILE A 642 -6.50 9.14 -10.73
CA ILE A 642 -6.31 10.46 -11.32
C ILE A 642 -7.66 10.87 -11.92
N ALA A 643 -8.07 12.13 -11.75
CA ALA A 643 -9.30 12.66 -12.32
C ALA A 643 -9.28 12.50 -13.85
N GLY A 644 -10.33 11.88 -14.41
CA GLY A 644 -10.48 11.57 -15.82
C GLY A 644 -10.87 12.79 -16.67
N ALA A 645 -11.04 12.58 -17.98
CA ALA A 645 -11.26 13.65 -18.95
C ALA A 645 -12.58 14.42 -18.70
N ASP A 646 -13.58 13.78 -18.10
CA ASP A 646 -14.88 14.40 -17.80
C ASP A 646 -14.87 15.21 -16.51
N ALA A 647 -13.82 15.12 -15.69
CA ALA A 647 -13.71 15.85 -14.44
C ALA A 647 -13.19 17.27 -14.63
N PRO A 648 -13.71 18.29 -13.90
CA PRO A 648 -13.16 19.64 -13.91
C PRO A 648 -11.67 19.70 -13.50
N GLY A 649 -11.23 18.79 -12.63
CA GLY A 649 -9.85 18.67 -12.18
C GLY A 649 -9.02 17.66 -12.97
N PHE A 650 -9.25 17.50 -14.28
CA PHE A 650 -8.56 16.51 -15.12
C PHE A 650 -7.06 16.48 -14.89
N GLY A 651 -6.52 15.34 -14.50
CA GLY A 651 -5.12 15.11 -14.18
C GLY A 651 -4.76 15.20 -12.70
N GLU A 652 -5.66 15.70 -11.83
CA GLU A 652 -5.44 15.76 -10.39
C GLU A 652 -5.57 14.36 -9.77
N ALA A 653 -4.54 13.90 -9.08
CA ALA A 653 -4.54 12.60 -8.42
C ALA A 653 -5.12 12.66 -6.99
N LYS A 654 -5.62 11.51 -6.53
CA LYS A 654 -6.21 11.33 -5.21
C LYS A 654 -5.80 10.00 -4.60
N ASN A 655 -5.83 9.92 -3.27
CA ASN A 655 -5.56 8.73 -2.47
C ASN A 655 -4.20 8.09 -2.80
N SER A 656 -3.13 8.78 -2.44
CA SER A 656 -1.76 8.29 -2.55
C SER A 656 -1.41 7.26 -1.47
N TRP A 657 -0.33 6.52 -1.62
CA TRP A 657 0.25 5.52 -0.72
C TRP A 657 -0.46 4.18 -0.66
N LEU A 658 -1.65 4.09 -0.07
CA LEU A 658 -2.30 2.81 0.25
C LEU A 658 -3.17 2.33 -0.92
N THR A 659 -2.52 1.86 -1.96
CA THR A 659 -3.18 1.42 -3.19
C THR A 659 -2.47 0.21 -3.80
N GLY A 660 -3.24 -0.72 -4.36
CA GLY A 660 -2.71 -1.85 -5.14
C GLY A 660 -1.97 -1.44 -6.42
N THR A 661 -2.05 -0.17 -6.82
CA THR A 661 -1.25 0.40 -7.91
C THR A 661 0.24 0.13 -7.69
N ALA A 662 0.74 0.25 -6.44
CA ALA A 662 2.16 0.04 -6.13
C ALA A 662 2.62 -1.38 -6.49
N ALA A 663 1.86 -2.41 -6.08
CA ALA A 663 2.18 -3.80 -6.35
C ALA A 663 2.10 -4.12 -7.86
N TRP A 664 1.01 -3.71 -8.52
CA TRP A 664 0.83 -3.99 -9.94
C TRP A 664 1.80 -3.25 -10.83
N THR A 665 2.19 -2.01 -10.50
CA THR A 665 3.24 -1.31 -11.26
C THR A 665 4.61 -1.91 -11.04
N PHE A 666 4.90 -2.45 -9.84
CA PHE A 666 6.16 -3.17 -9.61
C PHE A 666 6.22 -4.48 -10.41
N ILE A 667 5.14 -5.27 -10.44
CA ILE A 667 5.03 -6.46 -11.28
C ILE A 667 5.19 -6.10 -12.75
N ASN A 668 4.47 -5.09 -13.20
CA ASN A 668 4.55 -4.61 -14.59
C ASN A 668 5.99 -4.23 -14.95
N LEU A 669 6.65 -3.41 -14.12
CA LEU A 669 8.01 -2.97 -14.37
C LEU A 669 9.01 -4.13 -14.34
N SER A 670 9.03 -4.90 -13.23
CA SER A 670 10.05 -5.92 -12.99
C SER A 670 9.86 -7.17 -13.83
N GLN A 671 8.61 -7.64 -13.97
CA GLN A 671 8.30 -8.92 -14.60
C GLN A 671 7.86 -8.80 -16.06
N ALA A 672 7.03 -7.78 -16.39
CA ALA A 672 6.51 -7.66 -17.76
C ALA A 672 7.39 -6.81 -18.67
N LEU A 673 7.85 -5.64 -18.23
CA LEU A 673 8.70 -4.76 -19.03
C LEU A 673 10.17 -5.20 -19.01
N LEU A 674 10.79 -5.24 -17.83
CA LEU A 674 12.18 -5.69 -17.67
C LEU A 674 12.34 -7.20 -17.82
N GLY A 675 11.24 -7.95 -17.73
CA GLY A 675 11.16 -9.36 -18.07
C GLY A 675 11.91 -10.29 -17.09
N ILE A 676 12.00 -9.96 -15.81
CA ILE A 676 12.67 -10.80 -14.80
C ILE A 676 11.59 -11.47 -13.93
N LEU A 677 11.16 -12.67 -14.35
CA LEU A 677 10.02 -13.36 -13.77
C LEU A 677 10.44 -14.53 -12.89
N PRO A 678 9.95 -14.61 -11.62
CA PRO A 678 10.02 -15.85 -10.87
C PRO A 678 9.21 -16.96 -11.54
N GLY A 679 9.83 -18.13 -11.74
CA GLY A 679 9.17 -19.33 -12.25
C GLY A 679 9.27 -20.48 -11.26
N TYR A 680 8.50 -21.54 -11.45
CA TYR A 680 8.53 -22.70 -10.58
C TYR A 680 9.89 -23.40 -10.54
N ASP A 681 10.60 -23.45 -11.68
CA ASP A 681 11.87 -24.16 -11.83
C ASP A 681 13.09 -23.23 -11.90
N GLY A 682 12.92 -21.92 -11.79
CA GLY A 682 14.00 -20.95 -11.86
C GLY A 682 13.54 -19.58 -12.33
N LEU A 683 14.50 -18.68 -12.50
CA LEU A 683 14.24 -17.32 -12.96
C LEU A 683 14.10 -17.30 -14.49
N ILE A 684 13.04 -16.67 -14.99
CA ILE A 684 12.77 -16.52 -16.43
C ILE A 684 13.18 -15.12 -16.85
N VAL A 685 13.79 -14.98 -18.04
CA VAL A 685 14.16 -13.68 -18.60
C VAL A 685 13.46 -13.50 -19.96
N ASP A 686 12.50 -12.57 -20.05
CA ASP A 686 11.70 -12.29 -21.25
C ASP A 686 11.33 -10.79 -21.36
N PRO A 687 12.28 -9.87 -21.55
CA PRO A 687 12.01 -8.44 -21.63
C PRO A 687 11.07 -8.05 -22.78
N CYS A 688 10.22 -7.03 -22.51
CA CYS A 688 9.39 -6.39 -23.53
C CYS A 688 9.42 -4.87 -23.32
N LEU A 689 10.23 -4.18 -24.11
CA LEU A 689 10.60 -2.79 -23.93
C LEU A 689 10.49 -1.99 -25.23
N PRO A 690 10.42 -0.64 -25.16
CA PRO A 690 10.38 0.19 -26.35
C PRO A 690 11.59 -0.02 -27.27
N GLU A 691 11.39 0.19 -28.57
CA GLU A 691 12.46 0.13 -29.57
C GLU A 691 13.67 1.02 -29.24
N THR A 692 13.41 2.13 -28.54
CA THR A 692 14.43 3.13 -28.17
C THR A 692 15.16 2.80 -26.88
N PHE A 693 14.68 1.83 -26.07
CA PHE A 693 15.32 1.45 -24.83
C PHE A 693 16.64 0.72 -25.11
N GLY A 694 17.70 1.09 -24.40
CA GLY A 694 19.05 0.53 -24.58
C GLY A 694 19.31 -0.71 -23.73
N ASP A 695 20.62 -1.05 -23.62
CA ASP A 695 21.11 -2.10 -22.74
C ASP A 695 20.86 -1.75 -21.26
N PHE A 696 20.69 -2.77 -20.43
CA PHE A 696 20.51 -2.58 -18.99
C PHE A 696 21.00 -3.79 -18.20
N LYS A 697 21.20 -3.59 -16.88
CA LYS A 697 21.62 -4.64 -15.96
C LYS A 697 20.61 -4.75 -14.84
N VAL A 698 20.41 -5.99 -14.34
CA VAL A 698 19.57 -6.28 -13.19
C VAL A 698 20.36 -7.13 -12.20
N ASN A 699 20.39 -6.71 -10.95
CA ASN A 699 20.78 -7.55 -9.83
C ASN A 699 19.54 -8.08 -9.13
N ARG A 700 19.41 -9.40 -9.00
CA ARG A 700 18.24 -10.05 -8.42
C ARG A 700 18.65 -11.10 -7.41
N HIS A 701 18.24 -10.92 -6.16
CA HIS A 701 18.33 -11.97 -5.15
C HIS A 701 17.13 -12.90 -5.27
N PHE A 702 17.34 -14.18 -5.57
CA PHE A 702 16.27 -15.13 -5.82
C PHE A 702 16.65 -16.50 -5.25
N ARG A 703 15.82 -17.07 -4.36
CA ARG A 703 15.99 -18.39 -3.73
C ARG A 703 17.37 -18.61 -3.14
N GLY A 704 17.91 -17.60 -2.44
CA GLY A 704 19.21 -17.68 -1.76
C GLY A 704 20.43 -17.51 -2.65
N ALA A 705 20.26 -17.09 -3.92
CA ALA A 705 21.33 -16.80 -4.84
C ALA A 705 21.21 -15.38 -5.42
N ASP A 706 22.34 -14.80 -5.78
CA ASP A 706 22.44 -13.51 -6.44
C ASP A 706 22.64 -13.70 -7.95
N TYR A 707 21.78 -13.07 -8.74
CA TYR A 707 21.82 -13.10 -10.19
C TYR A 707 22.25 -11.74 -10.73
N HIS A 708 23.37 -11.70 -11.43
CA HIS A 708 23.87 -10.53 -12.17
C HIS A 708 23.53 -10.69 -13.63
N ILE A 709 22.47 -10.03 -14.07
CA ILE A 709 21.89 -10.20 -15.40
C ILE A 709 22.21 -8.98 -16.25
N GLU A 710 22.92 -9.18 -17.36
CA GLU A 710 23.24 -8.16 -18.34
C GLU A 710 22.44 -8.40 -19.61
N ILE A 711 21.57 -7.45 -20.00
CA ILE A 711 20.67 -7.56 -21.14
C ILE A 711 21.18 -6.65 -22.26
N HIS A 712 21.56 -7.25 -23.38
CA HIS A 712 21.90 -6.55 -24.61
C HIS A 712 20.67 -6.44 -25.49
N LYS A 713 20.16 -5.22 -25.65
CA LYS A 713 18.94 -4.92 -26.39
C LYS A 713 19.24 -4.05 -27.63
N PRO A 714 19.28 -4.64 -28.83
CA PRO A 714 19.44 -3.88 -30.07
C PRO A 714 18.27 -2.90 -30.28
N LYS A 715 18.58 -1.72 -30.86
CA LYS A 715 17.54 -0.78 -31.27
C LYS A 715 16.60 -1.41 -32.29
N GLY A 716 15.31 -1.11 -32.21
CA GLY A 716 14.26 -1.67 -33.04
C GLY A 716 13.69 -3.00 -32.57
N VAL A 717 14.28 -3.65 -31.56
CA VAL A 717 13.75 -4.85 -30.92
C VAL A 717 12.85 -4.47 -29.75
N GLN A 718 11.62 -4.97 -29.72
CA GLN A 718 10.71 -4.77 -28.59
C GLN A 718 10.65 -5.99 -27.68
N LYS A 719 10.63 -7.21 -28.22
CA LYS A 719 10.52 -8.47 -27.49
C LYS A 719 11.29 -9.57 -28.20
N GLY A 720 11.61 -10.63 -27.45
CA GLY A 720 12.28 -11.83 -27.92
C GLY A 720 13.68 -11.97 -27.36
N VAL A 721 13.98 -13.17 -26.85
CA VAL A 721 15.31 -13.56 -26.40
C VAL A 721 15.93 -14.48 -27.43
N ARG A 722 17.03 -14.05 -28.03
CA ARG A 722 17.76 -14.84 -29.04
C ARG A 722 18.60 -15.92 -28.41
N TRP A 723 19.27 -15.62 -27.29
CA TRP A 723 20.03 -16.57 -26.49
C TRP A 723 20.34 -16.03 -25.11
N ILE A 724 20.56 -16.96 -24.19
CA ILE A 724 21.06 -16.68 -22.83
C ILE A 724 22.32 -17.48 -22.58
N GLU A 725 23.30 -16.86 -21.93
CA GLU A 725 24.51 -17.46 -21.46
C GLU A 725 24.58 -17.31 -19.93
N VAL A 726 24.83 -18.42 -19.23
CA VAL A 726 24.97 -18.46 -17.77
C VAL A 726 26.39 -18.94 -17.48
N ASP A 727 27.21 -18.09 -16.83
CA ASP A 727 28.61 -18.34 -16.50
C ASP A 727 29.47 -18.87 -17.65
N GLY A 728 29.25 -18.35 -18.84
CA GLY A 728 29.99 -18.70 -20.07
C GLY A 728 29.41 -19.89 -20.86
N GLU A 729 28.32 -20.49 -20.37
CA GLU A 729 27.63 -21.59 -21.07
C GLU A 729 26.26 -21.16 -21.58
N ARG A 730 25.97 -21.44 -22.85
CA ARG A 730 24.64 -21.15 -23.42
C ARG A 730 23.60 -22.16 -22.96
N ILE A 731 22.42 -21.64 -22.58
CA ILE A 731 21.29 -22.45 -22.20
C ILE A 731 20.24 -22.48 -23.33
N ASN A 732 19.37 -23.50 -23.30
CA ASN A 732 18.19 -23.57 -24.17
C ASN A 732 17.00 -22.88 -23.52
N GLY A 733 16.28 -22.05 -24.30
CA GLY A 733 15.15 -21.29 -23.79
C GLY A 733 15.57 -20.06 -22.98
N ASN A 734 14.64 -19.53 -22.18
CA ASN A 734 14.79 -18.29 -21.44
C ASN A 734 14.69 -18.47 -19.91
N GLN A 735 14.66 -19.71 -19.43
CA GLN A 735 14.64 -20.04 -18.01
C GLN A 735 16.04 -20.44 -17.52
N ILE A 736 16.55 -19.74 -16.53
CA ILE A 736 17.85 -19.99 -15.94
C ILE A 736 17.73 -21.21 -14.99
N PRO A 737 18.46 -22.31 -15.27
CA PRO A 737 18.38 -23.50 -14.42
C PRO A 737 19.00 -23.25 -13.05
N MET A 738 18.32 -23.74 -12.00
CA MET A 738 18.83 -23.69 -10.63
C MET A 738 19.82 -24.85 -10.38
N VAL A 739 20.96 -24.54 -9.79
CA VAL A 739 21.98 -25.53 -9.40
C VAL A 739 22.11 -25.53 -7.89
N ASN A 740 21.94 -26.71 -7.28
CA ASN A 740 22.03 -26.87 -5.83
C ASN A 740 23.41 -26.41 -5.29
N GLY A 741 23.37 -25.58 -4.26
CA GLY A 741 24.56 -25.05 -3.60
C GLY A 741 25.23 -23.88 -4.32
N ARG A 742 24.68 -23.44 -5.44
CA ARG A 742 25.16 -22.25 -6.14
C ARG A 742 24.47 -21.01 -5.58
N ASN A 743 25.25 -19.99 -5.22
CA ASN A 743 24.79 -18.76 -4.60
C ASN A 743 25.04 -17.49 -5.46
N GLU A 744 25.62 -17.66 -6.66
CA GLU A 744 25.90 -16.54 -7.57
C GLU A 744 25.79 -17.01 -9.03
N TYR A 745 25.19 -16.19 -9.89
CA TYR A 745 25.01 -16.42 -11.32
C TYR A 745 25.35 -15.15 -12.11
N HIS A 746 26.19 -15.30 -13.15
CA HIS A 746 26.44 -14.25 -14.14
C HIS A 746 25.71 -14.61 -15.44
N VAL A 747 24.76 -13.78 -15.81
CA VAL A 747 23.84 -14.05 -16.92
C VAL A 747 23.98 -12.97 -17.97
N ILE A 748 24.20 -13.38 -19.22
CA ILE A 748 24.19 -12.49 -20.38
C ILE A 748 23.02 -12.88 -21.26
N VAL A 749 22.20 -11.90 -21.60
CA VAL A 749 20.99 -12.08 -22.42
C VAL A 749 21.11 -11.24 -23.67
N GLN A 750 20.94 -11.85 -24.83
CA GLN A 750 20.85 -11.18 -26.11
C GLN A 750 19.42 -11.19 -26.59
N MET A 751 18.81 -10.03 -26.71
CA MET A 751 17.52 -9.85 -27.37
C MET A 751 17.69 -9.81 -28.89
N GLY A 752 16.61 -10.19 -29.65
CA GLY A 752 16.62 -10.13 -31.13
C GLY A 752 15.62 -11.02 -31.85
#